data_87b88fedd26f8322ffddbb243038c512
#
_entry.id   87b88fedd26f8322ffddbb243038c512
#
_cell.length_a   1.000
_cell.length_b   1.000
_cell.length_c   1.000
_cell.angle_alpha   90.00
_cell.angle_beta   90.00
_cell.angle_gamma   90.00
#
_symmetry.space_group_name_H-M   'P 1'
#
loop_
_entity.id
_entity.type
_entity.pdbx_description
1 polymer ?
#
loop_
_entity_poly.entity_id
_entity_poly.type
_entity_poly.pdbx_seq_one_letter_code
_entity_poly.pdbx_strand_id
1 'polypeptide(L)'
;MARECKLQDYRNIGIMAHIDAGKTTTTERILFYTGVNYKIGETHDGASTMDWMAQEKERGITITSAATTCYWKGHRLNIIDTPGHVDFTVEVERSVTVLCAKGGVEPQTETVWRQADNYQVPRMVYVNKMDIMGADFYNVLNMLHERLHCNAVPIQLPIGAEDDFKGIVDLLEMKAYVYYDDLGKDIRQEEIPEDLKEKAEQYHADLIEHLAEVDDDLAEKYFADEEITIDEMKKVIRKSTIANTMVPVTCGTSYRNKGVQKLLDAIVDYMPSPIDVPHIKGTDVNTGEEVERISGDDQPFAALAFKIATDPFVGKLCYFRVYSGVLTAGSTVYNSTKDKDERIGRIVQMHSNARKDIDTIYAGDIGAAIGLKNTTTGDTLCDEEHPVLLESMEFPEPVIQLAIEPKTKAGQEKMGIALAKLAEEDPTFRTYTSEETGQTIIAGMGELHLEIIVDRLLREFKVEANVGAPQVSYKETITAPASVDYKYAKQSGGKGQYGHVKINVEPNESGKGYEFINKVVGGAIPKEYIPAVDAGIKGAMENGVLAGFQVVDVKVELYDGSYHEVDSSEMAFKIAGSMAFKEAMRKASPIILEPIMKVCVIAPDDYLGTVIGDLNSRRGQILGQEQRTGAVQVDALVPLSEMFGYSNDLRSKTQGRGQYTMEPDSYIQVPKSISEKIMASRNKD
;
A
#
# COMPACT_ATOMS: atom_id res chain seq x y z
N MET A 1 -4.89 28.32 -20.39
CA MET A 1 -4.46 27.75 -21.70
C MET A 1 -5.34 26.54 -21.98
N ALA A 2 -5.55 26.17 -23.24
CA ALA A 2 -6.26 24.91 -23.54
C ALA A 2 -5.37 23.74 -23.17
N ARG A 3 -5.95 22.61 -22.73
CA ARG A 3 -5.22 21.39 -22.42
C ARG A 3 -4.52 20.85 -23.68
N GLU A 4 -3.32 20.32 -23.50
CA GLU A 4 -2.50 19.81 -24.61
C GLU A 4 -3.06 18.51 -25.23
N CYS A 5 -3.74 17.70 -24.43
CA CYS A 5 -4.27 16.40 -24.81
C CYS A 5 -5.71 16.27 -24.28
N LYS A 6 -6.62 15.63 -25.04
CA LYS A 6 -8.00 15.43 -24.60
C LYS A 6 -8.03 14.43 -23.43
N LEU A 7 -9.01 14.57 -22.53
CA LEU A 7 -9.13 13.71 -21.35
C LEU A 7 -9.28 12.22 -21.70
N GLN A 8 -9.95 11.91 -22.80
CA GLN A 8 -10.08 10.54 -23.32
C GLN A 8 -8.75 9.90 -23.75
N ASP A 9 -7.73 10.73 -24.05
CA ASP A 9 -6.43 10.28 -24.53
C ASP A 9 -5.40 10.18 -23.36
N TYR A 10 -5.85 10.29 -22.12
CA TYR A 10 -5.03 10.08 -20.92
C TYR A 10 -5.02 8.62 -20.50
N ARG A 11 -3.88 8.15 -20.03
CA ARG A 11 -3.73 6.84 -19.37
C ARG A 11 -2.91 7.03 -18.09
N ASN A 12 -3.56 6.85 -16.96
CA ASN A 12 -2.90 6.86 -15.67
C ASN A 12 -2.66 5.41 -15.26
N ILE A 13 -1.44 4.97 -15.18
CA ILE A 13 -1.09 3.58 -14.91
C ILE A 13 -0.10 3.46 -13.76
N GLY A 14 -0.32 2.50 -12.89
CA GLY A 14 0.66 2.02 -11.95
C GLY A 14 1.34 0.76 -12.47
N ILE A 15 2.62 0.61 -12.23
CA ILE A 15 3.34 -0.61 -12.58
C ILE A 15 3.53 -1.43 -11.31
N MET A 16 2.91 -2.61 -11.28
CA MET A 16 2.94 -3.57 -10.19
C MET A 16 3.83 -4.74 -10.56
N ALA A 17 4.62 -5.23 -9.61
CA ALA A 17 5.45 -6.41 -9.83
C ALA A 17 5.97 -6.95 -8.50
N HIS A 18 6.26 -8.25 -8.44
CA HIS A 18 7.08 -8.78 -7.37
C HIS A 18 8.55 -8.32 -7.52
N ILE A 19 9.33 -8.49 -6.45
CA ILE A 19 10.76 -8.16 -6.45
C ILE A 19 11.45 -8.94 -7.59
N ASP A 20 12.31 -8.28 -8.33
CA ASP A 20 13.06 -8.84 -9.47
C ASP A 20 12.23 -9.26 -10.70
N ALA A 21 10.93 -8.96 -10.80
CA ALA A 21 10.20 -9.19 -12.06
C ALA A 21 10.64 -8.29 -13.23
N GLY A 22 11.41 -7.25 -12.93
CA GLY A 22 11.90 -6.28 -13.91
C GLY A 22 11.00 -5.05 -14.06
N LYS A 23 10.32 -4.65 -12.99
CA LYS A 23 9.47 -3.45 -12.93
C LYS A 23 10.22 -2.21 -13.39
N THR A 24 11.28 -1.83 -12.67
CA THR A 24 12.07 -0.62 -12.98
C THR A 24 12.67 -0.69 -14.39
N THR A 25 13.17 -1.87 -14.82
CA THR A 25 13.68 -2.05 -16.19
C THR A 25 12.58 -1.79 -17.22
N THR A 26 11.36 -2.27 -16.98
CA THR A 26 10.21 -2.04 -17.89
C THR A 26 9.87 -0.56 -17.96
N THR A 27 9.80 0.12 -16.81
CA THR A 27 9.53 1.57 -16.74
C THR A 27 10.62 2.37 -17.48
N GLU A 28 11.89 2.06 -17.26
CA GLU A 28 13.01 2.71 -17.97
C GLU A 28 12.92 2.53 -19.49
N ARG A 29 12.51 1.36 -19.97
CA ARG A 29 12.31 1.11 -21.42
C ARG A 29 11.12 1.87 -21.99
N ILE A 30 10.04 1.98 -21.22
CA ILE A 30 8.90 2.84 -21.58
C ILE A 30 9.38 4.29 -21.75
N LEU A 31 10.14 4.82 -20.78
CA LEU A 31 10.67 6.18 -20.84
C LEU A 31 11.64 6.40 -22.02
N PHE A 32 12.43 5.39 -22.34
CA PHE A 32 13.33 5.44 -23.49
C PHE A 32 12.56 5.50 -24.83
N TYR A 33 11.58 4.62 -25.05
CA TYR A 33 10.84 4.59 -26.30
C TYR A 33 9.89 5.79 -26.47
N THR A 34 9.43 6.38 -25.38
CA THR A 34 8.63 7.61 -25.41
C THR A 34 9.47 8.88 -25.51
N GLY A 35 10.82 8.76 -25.55
CA GLY A 35 11.74 9.87 -25.74
C GLY A 35 11.97 10.75 -24.50
N VAL A 36 11.51 10.33 -23.33
CA VAL A 36 11.79 11.01 -22.05
C VAL A 36 13.25 10.80 -21.66
N ASN A 37 13.77 9.59 -21.81
CA ASN A 37 15.17 9.25 -21.58
C ASN A 37 15.92 9.12 -22.91
N TYR A 38 17.10 9.75 -23.00
CA TYR A 38 17.97 9.66 -24.18
C TYR A 38 18.90 8.44 -24.17
N LYS A 39 19.10 7.82 -23.00
CA LYS A 39 19.92 6.63 -22.80
C LYS A 39 19.11 5.56 -22.10
N ILE A 40 19.41 4.32 -22.43
CA ILE A 40 18.87 3.17 -21.71
C ILE A 40 19.55 3.13 -20.34
N GLY A 41 18.77 3.34 -19.27
CA GLY A 41 19.24 3.17 -17.89
C GLY A 41 19.29 1.67 -17.54
N GLU A 42 20.41 1.21 -17.03
CA GLU A 42 20.56 -0.14 -16.49
C GLU A 42 20.45 -0.09 -14.95
N THR A 43 19.54 -0.86 -14.38
CA THR A 43 19.33 -0.89 -12.92
C THR A 43 20.55 -1.42 -12.18
N HIS A 44 21.22 -2.41 -12.74
CA HIS A 44 22.45 -3.01 -12.16
C HIS A 44 23.65 -2.05 -12.12
N ASP A 45 23.69 -1.09 -13.03
CA ASP A 45 24.76 -0.08 -13.09
C ASP A 45 24.43 1.20 -12.30
N GLY A 46 23.29 1.23 -11.59
CA GLY A 46 22.83 2.39 -10.85
C GLY A 46 22.46 3.60 -11.73
N ALA A 47 22.22 3.36 -13.02
CA ALA A 47 21.90 4.39 -14.01
C ALA A 47 20.39 4.59 -14.22
N SER A 48 19.54 3.93 -13.43
CA SER A 48 18.09 4.09 -13.48
C SER A 48 17.68 5.52 -13.14
N THR A 49 16.76 6.06 -13.93
CA THR A 49 16.17 7.39 -13.73
C THR A 49 15.08 7.36 -12.67
N MET A 50 14.31 6.27 -12.59
CA MET A 50 13.20 6.11 -11.66
C MET A 50 13.67 5.79 -10.24
N ASP A 51 14.69 4.94 -10.08
CA ASP A 51 15.35 4.69 -8.79
C ASP A 51 16.39 5.79 -8.53
N TRP A 52 15.94 6.93 -8.04
CA TRP A 52 16.81 8.11 -7.85
C TRP A 52 17.54 8.12 -6.51
N MET A 53 17.05 7.40 -5.50
CA MET A 53 17.69 7.30 -4.19
C MET A 53 18.94 6.39 -4.25
N ALA A 54 19.97 6.76 -3.49
CA ALA A 54 21.17 5.94 -3.37
C ALA A 54 20.87 4.52 -2.86
N GLN A 55 19.93 4.41 -1.91
CA GLN A 55 19.50 3.14 -1.34
C GLN A 55 18.79 2.24 -2.34
N GLU A 56 17.96 2.82 -3.23
CA GLU A 56 17.30 2.08 -4.31
C GLU A 56 18.34 1.48 -5.26
N LYS A 57 19.32 2.30 -5.65
CA LYS A 57 20.40 1.87 -6.55
C LYS A 57 21.30 0.81 -5.96
N GLU A 58 21.65 0.94 -4.68
CA GLU A 58 22.51 -0.02 -3.98
C GLU A 58 21.81 -1.36 -3.73
N ARG A 59 20.51 -1.34 -3.46
CA ARG A 59 19.71 -2.53 -3.12
C ARG A 59 19.02 -3.15 -4.34
N GLY A 60 18.90 -2.41 -5.46
CA GLY A 60 18.19 -2.84 -6.66
C GLY A 60 16.68 -2.95 -6.49
N ILE A 61 16.10 -2.23 -5.51
CA ILE A 61 14.66 -2.24 -5.22
C ILE A 61 14.12 -0.82 -5.22
N THR A 62 12.89 -0.63 -5.68
CA THR A 62 12.18 0.65 -5.55
C THR A 62 11.67 0.79 -4.12
N ILE A 63 12.04 1.87 -3.47
CA ILE A 63 11.69 2.18 -2.06
C ILE A 63 10.56 3.21 -2.03
N THR A 64 10.60 4.21 -2.91
CA THR A 64 9.60 5.27 -2.98
C THR A 64 8.93 5.29 -4.34
N SER A 65 7.61 5.53 -4.37
CA SER A 65 6.90 5.71 -5.64
C SER A 65 7.43 6.93 -6.39
N ALA A 66 7.61 6.79 -7.70
CA ALA A 66 8.00 7.86 -8.60
C ALA A 66 6.93 8.06 -9.67
N ALA A 67 6.54 9.30 -9.90
CA ALA A 67 5.59 9.65 -10.95
C ALA A 67 6.32 10.27 -12.13
N THR A 68 5.95 9.88 -13.34
CA THR A 68 6.47 10.48 -14.56
C THR A 68 5.41 10.54 -15.64
N THR A 69 5.54 11.51 -16.54
CA THR A 69 4.62 11.68 -17.67
C THR A 69 5.38 11.48 -18.97
N CYS A 70 4.80 10.72 -19.88
CA CYS A 70 5.33 10.50 -21.22
C CYS A 70 4.20 10.49 -22.27
N TYR A 71 4.56 10.40 -23.54
CA TYR A 71 3.60 10.42 -24.65
C TYR A 71 3.83 9.25 -25.60
N TRP A 72 2.75 8.59 -26.03
CA TRP A 72 2.79 7.52 -27.00
C TRP A 72 1.58 7.58 -27.93
N LYS A 73 1.83 7.61 -29.24
CA LYS A 73 0.76 7.64 -30.29
C LYS A 73 -0.34 8.68 -30.00
N GLY A 74 0.05 9.88 -29.58
CA GLY A 74 -0.89 10.97 -29.29
C GLY A 74 -1.59 10.89 -27.94
N HIS A 75 -1.32 9.87 -27.14
CA HIS A 75 -1.84 9.71 -25.78
C HIS A 75 -0.82 10.18 -24.75
N ARG A 76 -1.33 10.74 -23.67
CA ARG A 76 -0.55 11.12 -22.49
C ARG A 76 -0.61 10.00 -21.47
N LEU A 77 0.54 9.46 -21.09
CA LEU A 77 0.68 8.42 -20.09
C LEU A 77 1.29 9.01 -18.83
N ASN A 78 0.57 8.94 -17.73
CA ASN A 78 1.11 9.22 -16.39
C ASN A 78 1.41 7.88 -15.73
N ILE A 79 2.67 7.63 -15.45
CA ILE A 79 3.16 6.37 -14.90
C ILE A 79 3.53 6.60 -13.44
N ILE A 80 2.97 5.79 -12.54
CA ILE A 80 3.37 5.70 -11.15
C ILE A 80 4.14 4.40 -10.99
N ASP A 81 5.44 4.49 -10.77
CA ASP A 81 6.28 3.36 -10.42
C ASP A 81 6.24 3.15 -8.92
N THR A 82 5.64 2.07 -8.48
CA THR A 82 5.31 1.83 -7.07
C THR A 82 6.31 0.88 -6.43
N PRO A 83 6.64 1.02 -5.13
CA PRO A 83 7.46 0.04 -4.42
C PRO A 83 6.79 -1.34 -4.44
N GLY A 84 7.55 -2.42 -4.50
CA GLY A 84 7.03 -3.79 -4.44
C GLY A 84 6.53 -4.23 -3.06
N HIS A 85 6.37 -3.30 -2.10
CA HIS A 85 5.92 -3.55 -0.74
C HIS A 85 4.42 -3.20 -0.59
N VAL A 86 3.82 -3.64 0.47
CA VAL A 86 2.38 -3.74 0.77
C VAL A 86 1.53 -2.47 0.67
N ASP A 87 2.08 -1.28 0.39
CA ASP A 87 1.37 0.01 0.55
C ASP A 87 0.81 0.61 -0.74
N PHE A 88 0.04 -0.18 -1.47
CA PHE A 88 -0.32 0.10 -2.85
C PHE A 88 -1.65 0.77 -3.12
N THR A 89 -2.50 0.88 -2.16
CA THR A 89 -3.94 0.77 -2.33
C THR A 89 -4.63 1.97 -2.98
N VAL A 90 -4.04 3.16 -2.94
CA VAL A 90 -4.73 4.37 -3.45
C VAL A 90 -4.01 5.05 -4.61
N GLU A 91 -2.72 4.82 -4.77
CA GLU A 91 -1.94 5.42 -5.85
C GLU A 91 -2.26 4.81 -7.22
N VAL A 92 -2.82 3.59 -7.25
CA VAL A 92 -2.98 2.80 -8.47
C VAL A 92 -4.43 2.43 -8.72
N GLU A 93 -5.15 3.24 -9.45
CA GLU A 93 -6.50 2.90 -9.94
C GLU A 93 -6.50 2.03 -11.20
N ARG A 94 -5.36 1.84 -11.84
CA ARG A 94 -5.18 1.05 -13.07
C ARG A 94 -3.77 0.52 -13.10
N SER A 95 -3.58 -0.74 -13.41
CA SER A 95 -2.26 -1.32 -13.31
C SER A 95 -1.80 -2.15 -14.48
N VAL A 96 -0.51 -2.08 -14.74
CA VAL A 96 0.22 -3.06 -15.54
C VAL A 96 0.98 -3.96 -14.57
N THR A 97 0.57 -5.21 -14.49
CA THR A 97 1.23 -6.22 -13.65
C THR A 97 2.35 -6.87 -14.43
N VAL A 98 3.59 -6.65 -13.98
CA VAL A 98 4.79 -7.26 -14.61
C VAL A 98 5.13 -8.54 -13.87
N LEU A 99 5.07 -9.66 -14.58
CA LEU A 99 5.40 -10.99 -14.06
C LEU A 99 6.69 -11.52 -14.70
N CYS A 100 7.46 -12.27 -13.95
CA CYS A 100 8.62 -12.97 -14.47
C CYS A 100 8.19 -14.24 -15.21
N ALA A 101 8.63 -14.45 -16.44
CA ALA A 101 8.30 -15.63 -17.24
C ALA A 101 8.72 -16.97 -16.60
N LYS A 102 9.69 -16.94 -15.68
CA LYS A 102 10.16 -18.12 -14.94
C LYS A 102 9.40 -18.32 -13.61
N GLY A 103 9.25 -17.24 -12.82
CA GLY A 103 8.62 -17.30 -11.50
C GLY A 103 7.09 -17.28 -11.56
N GLY A 104 6.54 -16.61 -12.56
CA GLY A 104 5.08 -16.46 -12.74
C GLY A 104 4.42 -15.70 -11.60
N VAL A 105 3.36 -16.28 -11.06
CA VAL A 105 2.64 -15.74 -9.90
C VAL A 105 3.37 -16.12 -8.61
N GLU A 106 3.90 -15.13 -7.93
CA GLU A 106 4.58 -15.27 -6.65
C GLU A 106 3.69 -14.74 -5.50
N PRO A 107 3.96 -15.06 -4.23
CA PRO A 107 3.11 -14.64 -3.11
C PRO A 107 2.89 -13.13 -3.02
N GLN A 108 3.92 -12.35 -3.33
CA GLN A 108 3.81 -10.90 -3.44
C GLN A 108 2.82 -10.48 -4.52
N THR A 109 2.82 -11.19 -5.66
CA THR A 109 1.85 -10.97 -6.73
C THR A 109 0.43 -11.23 -6.24
N GLU A 110 0.20 -12.31 -5.50
CA GLU A 110 -1.12 -12.65 -4.95
C GLU A 110 -1.63 -11.59 -3.97
N THR A 111 -0.74 -11.03 -3.14
CA THR A 111 -1.09 -9.97 -2.19
C THR A 111 -1.52 -8.70 -2.92
N VAL A 112 -0.69 -8.23 -3.85
CA VAL A 112 -0.97 -7.03 -4.64
C VAL A 112 -2.21 -7.23 -5.53
N TRP A 113 -2.40 -8.43 -6.07
CA TRP A 113 -3.57 -8.77 -6.87
C TRP A 113 -4.86 -8.72 -6.08
N ARG A 114 -4.88 -9.28 -4.85
CA ARG A 114 -6.03 -9.19 -3.93
C ARG A 114 -6.39 -7.74 -3.60
N GLN A 115 -5.40 -6.89 -3.36
CA GLN A 115 -5.64 -5.47 -3.14
C GLN A 115 -6.30 -4.82 -4.37
N ALA A 116 -5.78 -5.12 -5.57
CA ALA A 116 -6.36 -4.63 -6.81
C ALA A 116 -7.81 -5.14 -7.03
N ASP A 117 -8.14 -6.36 -6.59
CA ASP A 117 -9.51 -6.88 -6.61
C ASP A 117 -10.43 -6.12 -5.66
N ASN A 118 -9.99 -5.85 -4.44
CA ASN A 118 -10.77 -5.10 -3.45
C ASN A 118 -11.15 -3.70 -3.96
N TYR A 119 -10.26 -3.05 -4.70
CA TYR A 119 -10.50 -1.72 -5.27
C TYR A 119 -11.02 -1.76 -6.71
N GLN A 120 -11.35 -2.93 -7.25
CA GLN A 120 -11.86 -3.11 -8.62
C GLN A 120 -10.97 -2.45 -9.68
N VAL A 121 -9.65 -2.56 -9.53
CA VAL A 121 -8.66 -1.90 -10.39
C VAL A 121 -8.56 -2.62 -11.75
N PRO A 122 -8.88 -1.94 -12.88
CA PRO A 122 -8.62 -2.46 -14.22
C PRO A 122 -7.14 -2.75 -14.43
N ARG A 123 -6.83 -3.92 -14.99
CA ARG A 123 -5.44 -4.37 -15.10
C ARG A 123 -5.14 -5.16 -16.36
N MET A 124 -3.87 -5.18 -16.73
CA MET A 124 -3.31 -6.04 -17.75
C MET A 124 -2.01 -6.68 -17.24
N VAL A 125 -1.61 -7.76 -17.84
CA VAL A 125 -0.39 -8.50 -17.48
C VAL A 125 0.66 -8.39 -18.59
N TYR A 126 1.91 -8.16 -18.16
CA TYR A 126 3.08 -8.24 -19.02
C TYR A 126 4.03 -9.31 -18.50
N VAL A 127 4.13 -10.42 -19.22
CA VAL A 127 5.06 -11.51 -18.90
C VAL A 127 6.44 -11.12 -19.44
N ASN A 128 7.28 -10.69 -18.52
CA ASN A 128 8.63 -10.17 -18.77
C ASN A 128 9.70 -11.25 -18.59
N LYS A 129 10.91 -10.95 -19.03
CA LYS A 129 12.08 -11.86 -18.92
C LYS A 129 11.90 -13.16 -19.75
N MET A 130 11.30 -13.07 -20.92
CA MET A 130 11.18 -14.21 -21.84
C MET A 130 12.53 -14.76 -22.32
N ASP A 131 13.62 -14.03 -22.08
CA ASP A 131 15.01 -14.34 -22.47
C ASP A 131 15.81 -15.13 -21.42
N ILE A 132 15.24 -15.39 -20.23
CA ILE A 132 16.00 -16.11 -19.18
C ILE A 132 15.73 -17.63 -19.24
N MET A 133 16.71 -18.40 -18.75
CA MET A 133 16.59 -19.86 -18.67
C MET A 133 15.42 -20.27 -17.76
N GLY A 134 14.52 -21.12 -18.27
CA GLY A 134 13.29 -21.55 -17.61
C GLY A 134 12.12 -20.62 -17.82
N ALA A 135 12.18 -19.69 -18.79
CA ALA A 135 11.05 -18.85 -19.15
C ALA A 135 9.96 -19.68 -19.84
N ASP A 136 8.73 -19.64 -19.29
CA ASP A 136 7.57 -20.35 -19.81
C ASP A 136 6.30 -19.48 -19.71
N PHE A 137 5.94 -18.86 -20.83
CA PHE A 137 4.75 -18.03 -20.95
C PHE A 137 3.45 -18.77 -20.62
N TYR A 138 3.34 -20.00 -21.12
CA TYR A 138 2.10 -20.78 -20.99
C TYR A 138 1.90 -21.28 -19.55
N ASN A 139 2.98 -21.59 -18.84
CA ASN A 139 2.92 -21.91 -17.42
C ASN A 139 2.48 -20.67 -16.61
N VAL A 140 2.98 -19.47 -16.93
CA VAL A 140 2.52 -18.23 -16.27
C VAL A 140 1.03 -18.00 -16.52
N LEU A 141 0.55 -18.25 -17.74
CA LEU A 141 -0.86 -18.12 -18.06
C LEU A 141 -1.73 -19.10 -17.23
N ASN A 142 -1.30 -20.35 -17.10
CA ASN A 142 -1.96 -21.32 -16.23
C ASN A 142 -1.96 -20.89 -14.76
N MET A 143 -0.84 -20.36 -14.25
CA MET A 143 -0.77 -19.84 -12.88
C MET A 143 -1.73 -18.66 -12.63
N LEU A 144 -1.94 -17.79 -13.62
CA LEU A 144 -2.93 -16.72 -13.53
C LEU A 144 -4.35 -17.28 -13.37
N HIS A 145 -4.71 -18.33 -14.11
CA HIS A 145 -6.01 -18.98 -13.98
C HIS A 145 -6.17 -19.74 -12.67
N GLU A 146 -5.17 -20.54 -12.29
CA GLU A 146 -5.28 -21.46 -11.15
C GLU A 146 -5.14 -20.77 -9.79
N ARG A 147 -4.26 -19.74 -9.69
CA ARG A 147 -3.93 -19.11 -8.41
C ARG A 147 -4.64 -17.78 -8.18
N LEU A 148 -4.80 -17.00 -9.23
CA LEU A 148 -5.47 -15.70 -9.13
C LEU A 148 -6.93 -15.77 -9.56
N HIS A 149 -7.37 -16.92 -10.09
CA HIS A 149 -8.74 -17.15 -10.54
C HIS A 149 -9.26 -16.05 -11.48
N CYS A 150 -8.34 -15.43 -12.26
CA CYS A 150 -8.68 -14.36 -13.17
C CYS A 150 -8.86 -14.87 -14.60
N ASN A 151 -9.71 -14.20 -15.37
CA ASN A 151 -9.89 -14.48 -16.79
C ASN A 151 -8.73 -13.84 -17.59
N ALA A 152 -7.55 -14.47 -17.51
CA ALA A 152 -6.35 -14.03 -18.21
C ALA A 152 -6.39 -14.53 -19.66
N VAL A 153 -6.46 -13.61 -20.62
CA VAL A 153 -6.57 -13.94 -22.05
C VAL A 153 -5.35 -13.38 -22.80
N PRO A 154 -4.53 -14.23 -23.42
CA PRO A 154 -3.39 -13.77 -24.18
C PRO A 154 -3.85 -13.04 -25.44
N ILE A 155 -3.29 -11.86 -25.66
CA ILE A 155 -3.43 -11.10 -26.91
C ILE A 155 -2.17 -11.15 -27.76
N GLN A 156 -1.12 -11.76 -27.22
CA GLN A 156 0.18 -11.99 -27.85
C GLN A 156 0.71 -13.35 -27.47
N LEU A 157 1.49 -13.97 -28.35
CA LEU A 157 2.27 -15.17 -28.06
C LEU A 157 3.76 -14.91 -28.30
N PRO A 158 4.65 -15.54 -27.49
CA PRO A 158 6.10 -15.41 -27.71
C PRO A 158 6.57 -16.20 -28.93
N ILE A 159 7.53 -15.63 -29.67
CA ILE A 159 8.29 -16.33 -30.72
C ILE A 159 9.61 -16.80 -30.09
N GLY A 160 9.64 -18.08 -29.75
CA GLY A 160 10.75 -18.66 -28.98
C GLY A 160 10.69 -18.32 -27.49
N ALA A 161 11.64 -18.86 -26.75
CA ALA A 161 11.87 -18.60 -25.33
C ALA A 161 13.36 -18.66 -25.05
N GLU A 162 13.78 -18.13 -23.86
CA GLU A 162 15.18 -18.08 -23.47
C GLU A 162 16.04 -17.34 -24.52
N ASP A 163 17.22 -17.87 -24.86
CA ASP A 163 18.12 -17.26 -25.87
C ASP A 163 17.50 -17.21 -27.27
N ASP A 164 16.49 -18.04 -27.56
CA ASP A 164 15.77 -18.10 -28.83
C ASP A 164 14.58 -17.11 -28.91
N PHE A 165 14.33 -16.31 -27.88
CA PHE A 165 13.27 -15.32 -27.90
C PHE A 165 13.57 -14.20 -28.89
N LYS A 166 12.81 -14.16 -30.01
CA LYS A 166 13.02 -13.24 -31.13
C LYS A 166 11.98 -12.13 -31.25
N GLY A 167 10.78 -12.36 -30.69
CA GLY A 167 9.68 -11.42 -30.88
C GLY A 167 8.36 -11.96 -30.36
N ILE A 168 7.27 -11.41 -30.91
CA ILE A 168 5.91 -11.75 -30.52
C ILE A 168 5.02 -11.99 -31.74
N VAL A 169 4.01 -12.82 -31.57
CA VAL A 169 2.86 -12.92 -32.49
C VAL A 169 1.74 -12.07 -31.90
N ASP A 170 1.21 -11.15 -32.69
CA ASP A 170 -0.01 -10.39 -32.36
C ASP A 170 -1.21 -11.21 -32.78
N LEU A 171 -2.03 -11.63 -31.82
CA LEU A 171 -3.18 -12.51 -32.07
C LEU A 171 -4.36 -11.78 -32.74
N LEU A 172 -4.45 -10.45 -32.67
CA LEU A 172 -5.49 -9.71 -33.33
C LEU A 172 -5.17 -9.52 -34.82
N GLU A 173 -3.92 -9.15 -35.12
CA GLU A 173 -3.45 -8.90 -36.47
C GLU A 173 -3.03 -10.18 -37.22
N MET A 174 -2.84 -11.27 -36.46
CA MET A 174 -2.27 -12.55 -36.93
C MET A 174 -0.98 -12.34 -37.74
N LYS A 175 -0.07 -11.56 -37.14
CA LYS A 175 1.25 -11.22 -37.66
C LYS A 175 2.33 -11.40 -36.62
N ALA A 176 3.55 -11.72 -37.05
CA ALA A 176 4.74 -11.78 -36.23
C ALA A 176 5.45 -10.42 -36.22
N TYR A 177 5.92 -10.01 -35.06
CA TYR A 177 6.78 -8.85 -34.87
C TYR A 177 8.13 -9.32 -34.35
N VAL A 178 9.13 -9.30 -35.24
CA VAL A 178 10.48 -9.83 -34.99
C VAL A 178 11.46 -8.68 -34.80
N TYR A 179 12.30 -8.78 -33.78
CA TYR A 179 13.28 -7.77 -33.41
C TYR A 179 14.67 -8.17 -33.90
N TYR A 180 15.29 -7.32 -34.72
CA TYR A 180 16.56 -7.58 -35.40
C TYR A 180 17.75 -6.81 -34.81
N ASP A 181 17.52 -5.90 -33.88
CA ASP A 181 18.56 -5.16 -33.20
C ASP A 181 18.43 -5.21 -31.66
N ASP A 182 19.54 -4.97 -30.95
CA ASP A 182 19.57 -5.00 -29.48
C ASP A 182 18.90 -3.80 -28.83
N LEU A 183 18.63 -2.72 -29.59
CA LEU A 183 17.94 -1.54 -29.11
C LEU A 183 16.43 -1.58 -29.34
N GLY A 184 15.92 -2.65 -29.98
CA GLY A 184 14.51 -2.81 -30.26
C GLY A 184 13.94 -1.76 -31.23
N LYS A 185 14.77 -1.20 -32.13
CA LYS A 185 14.38 -0.18 -33.10
C LYS A 185 14.06 -0.77 -34.47
N ASP A 186 14.74 -1.86 -34.88
CA ASP A 186 14.48 -2.59 -36.11
C ASP A 186 13.45 -3.70 -35.79
N ILE A 187 12.18 -3.32 -35.86
CA ILE A 187 11.04 -4.24 -35.67
C ILE A 187 10.44 -4.49 -37.03
N ARG A 188 10.36 -5.75 -37.44
CA ARG A 188 9.76 -6.13 -38.72
C ARG A 188 8.51 -6.94 -38.52
N GLN A 189 7.47 -6.56 -39.28
CA GLN A 189 6.24 -7.33 -39.36
C GLN A 189 6.43 -8.42 -40.42
N GLU A 190 6.22 -9.66 -40.00
CA GLU A 190 6.44 -10.85 -40.81
C GLU A 190 5.26 -11.82 -40.72
N GLU A 191 5.24 -12.84 -41.55
CA GLU A 191 4.31 -13.94 -41.40
C GLU A 191 4.66 -14.75 -40.13
N ILE A 192 3.64 -15.36 -39.54
CA ILE A 192 3.82 -16.19 -38.34
C ILE A 192 4.70 -17.40 -38.73
N PRO A 193 5.75 -17.72 -37.90
CA PRO A 193 6.55 -18.92 -38.10
C PRO A 193 5.70 -20.18 -38.20
N GLU A 194 6.04 -21.09 -39.13
CA GLU A 194 5.23 -22.27 -39.42
C GLU A 194 4.99 -23.16 -38.22
N ASP A 195 5.97 -23.27 -37.32
CA ASP A 195 5.89 -24.01 -36.06
C ASP A 195 4.94 -23.41 -35.00
N LEU A 196 4.60 -22.11 -35.16
CA LEU A 196 3.67 -21.41 -34.24
C LEU A 196 2.31 -21.17 -34.87
N LYS A 197 2.15 -21.40 -36.19
CA LYS A 197 0.96 -21.03 -36.95
C LYS A 197 -0.31 -21.72 -36.40
N GLU A 198 -0.30 -23.03 -36.24
CA GLU A 198 -1.44 -23.78 -35.74
C GLU A 198 -1.82 -23.31 -34.31
N LYS A 199 -0.82 -23.07 -33.48
CA LYS A 199 -1.02 -22.56 -32.11
C LYS A 199 -1.58 -21.13 -32.10
N ALA A 200 -1.09 -20.26 -32.96
CA ALA A 200 -1.60 -18.91 -33.09
C ALA A 200 -3.05 -18.88 -33.59
N GLU A 201 -3.38 -19.73 -34.55
CA GLU A 201 -4.76 -19.89 -35.06
C GLU A 201 -5.71 -20.38 -33.96
N GLN A 202 -5.27 -21.34 -33.13
CA GLN A 202 -6.04 -21.80 -31.98
C GLN A 202 -6.29 -20.68 -30.98
N TYR A 203 -5.23 -19.99 -30.52
CA TYR A 203 -5.37 -18.92 -29.55
C TYR A 203 -6.14 -17.72 -30.10
N HIS A 204 -6.07 -17.45 -31.40
CA HIS A 204 -6.90 -16.46 -32.05
C HIS A 204 -8.39 -16.86 -32.03
N ALA A 205 -8.70 -18.11 -32.33
CA ALA A 205 -10.06 -18.62 -32.24
C ALA A 205 -10.60 -18.57 -30.80
N ASP A 206 -9.80 -19.00 -29.83
CA ASP A 206 -10.14 -18.92 -28.40
C ASP A 206 -10.37 -17.47 -27.96
N LEU A 207 -9.57 -16.52 -28.44
CA LEU A 207 -9.76 -15.10 -28.19
C LEU A 207 -11.10 -14.59 -28.72
N ILE A 208 -11.43 -14.92 -29.97
CA ILE A 208 -12.72 -14.53 -30.60
C ILE A 208 -13.90 -15.11 -29.81
N GLU A 209 -13.81 -16.38 -29.40
CA GLU A 209 -14.85 -17.05 -28.61
C GLU A 209 -15.06 -16.32 -27.27
N HIS A 210 -13.97 -16.00 -26.55
CA HIS A 210 -14.05 -15.22 -25.31
C HIS A 210 -14.68 -13.85 -25.49
N LEU A 211 -14.38 -13.16 -26.61
CA LEU A 211 -14.96 -11.86 -26.90
C LEU A 211 -16.46 -11.97 -27.25
N ALA A 212 -16.85 -13.04 -27.94
CA ALA A 212 -18.24 -13.31 -28.26
C ALA A 212 -19.06 -13.68 -27.00
N GLU A 213 -18.45 -14.29 -25.98
CA GLU A 213 -19.12 -14.58 -24.71
C GLU A 213 -19.49 -13.33 -23.89
N VAL A 214 -18.76 -12.22 -24.09
CA VAL A 214 -18.93 -11.00 -23.28
C VAL A 214 -19.57 -9.83 -24.02
N ASP A 215 -19.83 -9.96 -25.32
CA ASP A 215 -20.43 -8.92 -26.13
C ASP A 215 -21.43 -9.49 -27.15
N ASP A 216 -22.69 -9.10 -27.03
CA ASP A 216 -23.80 -9.62 -27.82
C ASP A 216 -23.64 -9.34 -29.33
N ASP A 217 -23.09 -8.19 -29.71
CA ASP A 217 -22.89 -7.82 -31.12
C ASP A 217 -21.83 -8.72 -31.78
N LEU A 218 -20.77 -9.05 -31.02
CA LEU A 218 -19.76 -10.00 -31.49
C LEU A 218 -20.29 -11.44 -31.51
N ALA A 219 -21.12 -11.82 -30.54
CA ALA A 219 -21.77 -13.13 -30.51
C ALA A 219 -22.64 -13.36 -31.75
N GLU A 220 -23.45 -12.37 -32.15
CA GLU A 220 -24.27 -12.46 -33.35
C GLU A 220 -23.43 -12.69 -34.61
N LYS A 221 -22.32 -11.95 -34.77
CA LYS A 221 -21.38 -12.13 -35.89
C LYS A 221 -20.69 -13.47 -35.86
N TYR A 222 -20.22 -13.89 -34.70
CA TYR A 222 -19.55 -15.18 -34.48
C TYR A 222 -20.45 -16.34 -34.89
N PHE A 223 -21.72 -16.36 -34.44
CA PHE A 223 -22.68 -17.40 -34.81
C PHE A 223 -23.16 -17.29 -36.27
N ALA A 224 -23.11 -16.12 -36.87
CA ALA A 224 -23.45 -15.91 -38.27
C ALA A 224 -22.28 -16.19 -39.24
N ASP A 225 -21.11 -16.57 -38.73
CA ASP A 225 -19.86 -16.76 -39.48
C ASP A 225 -19.44 -15.51 -40.27
N GLU A 226 -19.73 -14.32 -39.68
CA GLU A 226 -19.36 -13.03 -40.26
C GLU A 226 -17.98 -12.60 -39.77
N GLU A 227 -17.28 -11.81 -40.61
CA GLU A 227 -15.95 -11.29 -40.29
C GLU A 227 -16.02 -10.31 -39.10
N ILE A 228 -15.24 -10.58 -38.03
CA ILE A 228 -15.03 -9.69 -36.89
C ILE A 228 -13.75 -8.88 -37.15
N THR A 229 -13.89 -7.56 -37.22
CA THR A 229 -12.76 -6.67 -37.47
C THR A 229 -11.86 -6.48 -36.26
N ILE A 230 -10.59 -6.13 -36.50
CA ILE A 230 -9.61 -5.83 -35.41
C ILE A 230 -10.12 -4.71 -34.51
N ASP A 231 -10.76 -3.68 -35.07
CA ASP A 231 -11.29 -2.54 -34.29
C ASP A 231 -12.44 -2.96 -33.37
N GLU A 232 -13.29 -3.87 -33.80
CA GLU A 232 -14.35 -4.46 -32.98
C GLU A 232 -13.75 -5.30 -31.82
N MET A 233 -12.78 -6.15 -32.13
CA MET A 233 -12.06 -6.91 -31.10
C MET A 233 -11.41 -5.99 -30.07
N LYS A 234 -10.68 -4.96 -30.50
CA LYS A 234 -10.04 -3.97 -29.60
C LYS A 234 -11.05 -3.27 -28.71
N LYS A 235 -12.20 -2.88 -29.26
CA LYS A 235 -13.27 -2.22 -28.51
C LYS A 235 -13.82 -3.11 -27.39
N VAL A 236 -14.04 -4.40 -27.68
CA VAL A 236 -14.58 -5.35 -26.69
C VAL A 236 -13.52 -5.71 -25.65
N ILE A 237 -12.25 -5.93 -26.04
CA ILE A 237 -11.13 -6.14 -25.11
C ILE A 237 -11.04 -4.95 -24.13
N ARG A 238 -11.09 -3.72 -24.64
CA ARG A 238 -11.07 -2.52 -23.81
C ARG A 238 -12.25 -2.48 -22.81
N LYS A 239 -13.47 -2.71 -23.29
CA LYS A 239 -14.70 -2.74 -22.47
C LYS A 239 -14.57 -3.77 -21.35
N SER A 240 -14.12 -4.98 -21.69
CA SER A 240 -13.95 -6.09 -20.74
C SER A 240 -12.82 -5.86 -19.74
N THR A 241 -11.72 -5.22 -20.18
CA THR A 241 -10.62 -4.82 -19.30
C THR A 241 -11.09 -3.77 -18.27
N ILE A 242 -11.83 -2.76 -18.69
CA ILE A 242 -12.39 -1.72 -17.82
C ILE A 242 -13.38 -2.32 -16.83
N ALA A 243 -14.20 -3.28 -17.26
CA ALA A 243 -15.16 -3.97 -16.41
C ALA A 243 -14.53 -5.06 -15.50
N ASN A 244 -13.23 -5.28 -15.57
CA ASN A 244 -12.50 -6.36 -14.86
C ASN A 244 -13.02 -7.79 -15.17
N THR A 245 -13.70 -7.97 -16.30
CA THR A 245 -14.18 -9.31 -16.74
C THR A 245 -13.14 -10.08 -17.53
N MET A 246 -12.11 -9.39 -18.04
CA MET A 246 -10.99 -9.94 -18.79
C MET A 246 -9.69 -9.24 -18.41
N VAL A 247 -8.60 -9.99 -18.36
CA VAL A 247 -7.25 -9.47 -18.13
C VAL A 247 -6.39 -9.78 -19.36
N PRO A 248 -6.09 -8.79 -20.22
CA PRO A 248 -5.24 -9.02 -21.40
C PRO A 248 -3.80 -9.33 -20.97
N VAL A 249 -3.20 -10.35 -21.60
CA VAL A 249 -1.84 -10.78 -21.31
C VAL A 249 -0.95 -10.53 -22.52
N THR A 250 0.16 -9.84 -22.28
CA THR A 250 1.22 -9.53 -23.23
C THR A 250 2.54 -10.17 -22.80
N CYS A 251 3.53 -10.24 -23.67
CA CYS A 251 4.83 -10.82 -23.32
C CYS A 251 6.01 -10.07 -23.94
N GLY A 252 7.20 -10.26 -23.37
CA GLY A 252 8.43 -9.67 -23.89
C GLY A 252 9.61 -9.82 -22.95
N THR A 253 10.68 -9.10 -23.26
CA THR A 253 11.84 -8.94 -22.40
C THR A 253 12.28 -7.49 -22.41
N SER A 254 12.07 -6.79 -21.29
CA SER A 254 12.45 -5.40 -21.15
C SER A 254 13.98 -5.24 -21.18
N TYR A 255 14.72 -6.18 -20.61
CA TYR A 255 16.19 -6.14 -20.61
C TYR A 255 16.77 -6.22 -22.03
N ARG A 256 16.23 -7.09 -22.90
CA ARG A 256 16.64 -7.23 -24.30
C ARG A 256 15.90 -6.31 -25.25
N ASN A 257 15.11 -5.37 -24.74
CA ASN A 257 14.39 -4.37 -25.56
C ASN A 257 13.39 -4.95 -26.58
N LYS A 258 12.76 -6.08 -26.27
CA LYS A 258 11.79 -6.74 -27.17
C LYS A 258 10.41 -6.83 -26.52
N GLY A 259 9.37 -6.36 -27.23
CA GLY A 259 7.97 -6.41 -26.78
C GLY A 259 7.45 -5.14 -26.09
N VAL A 260 8.29 -4.20 -25.67
CA VAL A 260 7.87 -3.02 -24.88
C VAL A 260 7.02 -2.05 -25.71
N GLN A 261 7.31 -1.85 -26.99
CA GLN A 261 6.50 -0.98 -27.86
C GLN A 261 5.08 -1.54 -28.05
N LYS A 262 4.95 -2.86 -28.17
CA LYS A 262 3.65 -3.51 -28.24
C LYS A 262 2.91 -3.52 -26.89
N LEU A 263 3.62 -3.51 -25.77
CA LEU A 263 3.04 -3.24 -24.45
C LEU A 263 2.48 -1.80 -24.38
N LEU A 264 3.23 -0.81 -24.86
CA LEU A 264 2.76 0.58 -24.95
C LEU A 264 1.51 0.72 -25.83
N ASP A 265 1.46 0.02 -26.96
CA ASP A 265 0.28 -0.04 -27.81
C ASP A 265 -0.93 -0.63 -27.05
N ALA A 266 -0.74 -1.73 -26.35
CA ALA A 266 -1.78 -2.36 -25.55
C ALA A 266 -2.28 -1.47 -24.40
N ILE A 267 -1.39 -0.72 -23.73
CA ILE A 267 -1.76 0.26 -22.71
C ILE A 267 -2.68 1.35 -23.30
N VAL A 268 -2.33 1.88 -24.46
CA VAL A 268 -3.13 2.90 -25.13
C VAL A 268 -4.48 2.35 -25.58
N ASP A 269 -4.50 1.14 -26.14
CA ASP A 269 -5.69 0.53 -26.73
C ASP A 269 -6.68 0.05 -25.65
N TYR A 270 -6.19 -0.55 -24.55
CA TYR A 270 -7.05 -1.31 -23.62
C TYR A 270 -7.21 -0.68 -22.24
N MET A 271 -6.25 0.11 -21.76
CA MET A 271 -6.39 0.71 -20.44
C MET A 271 -7.36 1.88 -20.43
N PRO A 272 -8.15 2.08 -19.36
CA PRO A 272 -9.14 3.14 -19.29
C PRO A 272 -8.52 4.55 -19.26
N SER A 273 -9.25 5.51 -19.79
CA SER A 273 -9.03 6.93 -19.55
C SER A 273 -9.77 7.39 -18.28
N PRO A 274 -9.54 8.61 -17.78
CA PRO A 274 -10.27 9.13 -16.63
C PRO A 274 -11.79 9.22 -16.80
N ILE A 275 -12.30 9.25 -18.03
CA ILE A 275 -13.74 9.29 -18.31
C ILE A 275 -14.38 7.91 -18.44
N ASP A 276 -13.58 6.85 -18.55
CA ASP A 276 -14.10 5.47 -18.68
C ASP A 276 -14.36 4.79 -17.32
N VAL A 277 -13.83 5.37 -16.25
CA VAL A 277 -14.00 4.81 -14.89
C VAL A 277 -15.20 5.42 -14.19
N PRO A 278 -15.81 4.73 -13.22
CA PRO A 278 -16.87 5.28 -12.40
C PRO A 278 -16.46 6.63 -11.80
N HIS A 279 -17.43 7.52 -11.62
CA HIS A 279 -17.21 8.80 -10.95
C HIS A 279 -16.69 8.56 -9.55
N ILE A 280 -15.73 9.42 -9.13
CA ILE A 280 -15.21 9.29 -7.78
C ILE A 280 -16.29 9.72 -6.78
N LYS A 281 -16.49 8.87 -5.78
CA LYS A 281 -17.41 9.13 -4.69
C LYS A 281 -16.68 9.84 -3.56
N GLY A 282 -17.43 10.66 -2.86
CA GLY A 282 -16.96 11.34 -1.67
C GLY A 282 -18.14 11.75 -0.81
N THR A 283 -17.86 12.35 0.33
CA THR A 283 -18.88 12.86 1.24
C THR A 283 -18.85 14.39 1.22
N ASP A 284 -19.98 15.03 1.04
CA ASP A 284 -20.11 16.48 1.23
C ASP A 284 -19.87 16.82 2.70
N VAL A 285 -18.89 17.68 2.96
CA VAL A 285 -18.45 18.01 4.33
C VAL A 285 -19.55 18.72 5.13
N ASN A 286 -20.43 19.49 4.45
CA ASN A 286 -21.49 20.27 5.11
C ASN A 286 -22.74 19.45 5.40
N THR A 287 -23.13 18.56 4.46
CA THR A 287 -24.38 17.80 4.56
C THR A 287 -24.17 16.37 5.06
N GLY A 288 -22.97 15.81 4.92
CA GLY A 288 -22.67 14.41 5.21
C GLY A 288 -23.25 13.43 4.19
N GLU A 289 -23.78 13.90 3.06
CA GLU A 289 -24.35 13.08 2.00
C GLU A 289 -23.26 12.61 1.02
N GLU A 290 -23.45 11.44 0.43
CA GLU A 290 -22.60 10.94 -0.65
C GLU A 290 -22.76 11.81 -1.89
N VAL A 291 -21.66 12.26 -2.45
CA VAL A 291 -21.61 13.05 -3.69
C VAL A 291 -20.62 12.42 -4.66
N GLU A 292 -20.92 12.55 -5.95
CA GLU A 292 -20.02 12.09 -7.01
C GLU A 292 -19.32 13.27 -7.67
N ARG A 293 -18.06 13.08 -8.07
CA ARG A 293 -17.28 14.01 -8.89
C ARG A 293 -17.01 13.40 -10.25
N ILE A 294 -17.49 14.07 -11.27
CA ILE A 294 -17.30 13.67 -12.68
C ILE A 294 -15.96 14.21 -13.15
N SER A 295 -15.19 13.39 -13.85
CA SER A 295 -13.94 13.84 -14.46
C SER A 295 -14.22 14.80 -15.61
N GLY A 296 -13.93 16.09 -15.41
CA GLY A 296 -14.12 17.15 -16.39
C GLY A 296 -13.51 18.47 -15.91
N ASP A 297 -13.05 19.28 -16.85
CA ASP A 297 -12.38 20.56 -16.54
C ASP A 297 -13.39 21.65 -16.11
N ASP A 298 -14.66 21.49 -16.45
CA ASP A 298 -15.79 22.38 -16.12
C ASP A 298 -16.43 22.07 -14.77
N GLN A 299 -15.96 21.04 -14.08
CA GLN A 299 -16.46 20.61 -12.79
C GLN A 299 -15.74 21.33 -11.63
N PRO A 300 -16.35 21.38 -10.42
CA PRO A 300 -15.67 21.85 -9.24
C PRO A 300 -14.37 21.09 -8.99
N PHE A 301 -13.31 21.79 -8.59
CA PHE A 301 -12.02 21.17 -8.33
C PHE A 301 -12.08 20.18 -7.18
N ALA A 302 -11.55 18.98 -7.41
CA ALA A 302 -11.31 17.97 -6.38
C ALA A 302 -10.07 17.15 -6.73
N ALA A 303 -9.19 16.99 -5.76
CA ALA A 303 -7.94 16.26 -5.88
C ALA A 303 -7.59 15.53 -4.58
N LEU A 304 -6.85 14.43 -4.69
CA LEU A 304 -6.32 13.67 -3.56
C LEU A 304 -4.81 13.85 -3.49
N ALA A 305 -4.32 14.27 -2.33
CA ALA A 305 -2.90 14.29 -2.00
C ALA A 305 -2.46 12.86 -1.65
N PHE A 306 -1.82 12.16 -2.58
CA PHE A 306 -1.50 10.75 -2.38
C PHE A 306 -0.07 10.49 -1.88
N LYS A 307 0.82 11.49 -1.97
CA LYS A 307 2.21 11.36 -1.51
C LYS A 307 2.81 12.70 -1.12
N ILE A 308 3.53 12.69 -0.01
CA ILE A 308 4.42 13.80 0.37
C ILE A 308 5.87 13.37 0.16
N ALA A 309 6.70 14.28 -0.34
CA ALA A 309 8.13 14.09 -0.43
C ALA A 309 8.86 15.35 0.04
N THR A 310 10.02 15.20 0.65
CA THR A 310 10.88 16.31 1.04
C THR A 310 11.99 16.47 0.03
N ASP A 311 12.05 17.64 -0.59
CA ASP A 311 13.09 18.00 -1.54
C ASP A 311 14.07 18.97 -0.87
N PRO A 312 15.41 18.78 -1.02
CA PRO A 312 16.42 19.62 -0.38
C PRO A 312 16.38 21.09 -0.80
N PHE A 313 15.83 21.39 -2.00
CA PHE A 313 15.86 22.73 -2.60
C PHE A 313 14.56 23.49 -2.47
N VAL A 314 13.42 22.77 -2.58
CA VAL A 314 12.09 23.42 -2.57
C VAL A 314 11.27 23.08 -1.32
N GLY A 315 11.77 22.19 -0.48
CA GLY A 315 11.09 21.76 0.74
C GLY A 315 10.02 20.72 0.46
N LYS A 316 8.81 20.91 0.98
CA LYS A 316 7.71 19.96 0.87
C LYS A 316 7.10 19.96 -0.53
N LEU A 317 7.10 18.79 -1.15
CA LEU A 317 6.40 18.46 -2.39
C LEU A 317 5.18 17.63 -2.05
N CYS A 318 4.00 18.08 -2.42
CA CYS A 318 2.76 17.33 -2.28
C CYS A 318 2.33 16.83 -3.65
N TYR A 319 2.45 15.52 -3.88
CA TYR A 319 1.92 14.88 -5.08
C TYR A 319 0.42 14.72 -4.94
N PHE A 320 -0.30 15.13 -5.96
CA PHE A 320 -1.75 15.04 -5.97
C PHE A 320 -2.27 14.64 -7.35
N ARG A 321 -3.42 13.99 -7.33
CA ARG A 321 -4.16 13.63 -8.53
C ARG A 321 -5.44 14.44 -8.60
N VAL A 322 -5.67 15.07 -9.74
CA VAL A 322 -6.88 15.83 -9.99
C VAL A 322 -7.96 14.91 -10.54
N TYR A 323 -9.05 14.78 -9.82
CA TYR A 323 -10.22 13.98 -10.26
C TYR A 323 -11.21 14.82 -11.06
N SER A 324 -11.42 16.05 -10.68
CA SER A 324 -12.32 16.99 -11.36
C SER A 324 -11.79 18.41 -11.30
N GLY A 325 -12.23 19.23 -12.25
CA GLY A 325 -11.90 20.65 -12.31
C GLY A 325 -10.47 20.95 -12.77
N VAL A 326 -10.07 22.20 -12.54
CA VAL A 326 -8.80 22.77 -12.96
C VAL A 326 -8.17 23.52 -11.80
N LEU A 327 -6.87 23.36 -11.62
CA LEU A 327 -6.11 24.08 -10.60
C LEU A 327 -5.02 24.95 -11.27
N THR A 328 -4.95 26.21 -10.84
CA THR A 328 -3.95 27.18 -11.32
C THR A 328 -2.94 27.50 -10.24
N ALA A 329 -1.67 27.63 -10.60
CA ALA A 329 -0.62 28.04 -9.68
C ALA A 329 -0.94 29.42 -9.06
N GLY A 330 -0.68 29.58 -7.76
CA GLY A 330 -0.98 30.79 -7.01
C GLY A 330 -2.41 30.88 -6.46
N SER A 331 -3.32 29.95 -6.80
CA SER A 331 -4.68 29.89 -6.25
C SER A 331 -4.71 29.34 -4.82
N THR A 332 -5.85 29.50 -4.18
CA THR A 332 -6.15 28.90 -2.88
C THR A 332 -7.07 27.69 -3.09
N VAL A 333 -6.84 26.62 -2.35
CA VAL A 333 -7.67 25.43 -2.28
C VAL A 333 -8.06 25.14 -0.83
N TYR A 334 -9.18 24.51 -0.65
CA TYR A 334 -9.65 24.06 0.65
C TYR A 334 -9.22 22.61 0.91
N ASN A 335 -8.50 22.39 2.01
CA ASN A 335 -8.20 21.06 2.52
C ASN A 335 -9.36 20.60 3.40
N SER A 336 -10.26 19.84 2.83
CA SER A 336 -11.49 19.39 3.50
C SER A 336 -11.25 18.36 4.60
N THR A 337 -10.13 17.63 4.56
CA THR A 337 -9.75 16.68 5.60
C THR A 337 -9.35 17.39 6.90
N LYS A 338 -8.73 18.57 6.79
CA LYS A 338 -8.18 19.33 7.94
C LYS A 338 -8.93 20.64 8.23
N ASP A 339 -9.97 20.93 7.46
CA ASP A 339 -10.73 22.17 7.57
C ASP A 339 -9.84 23.43 7.54
N LYS A 340 -9.04 23.56 6.46
CA LYS A 340 -8.07 24.64 6.29
C LYS A 340 -7.89 25.04 4.84
N ASP A 341 -7.75 26.36 4.64
CA ASP A 341 -7.34 26.90 3.36
C ASP A 341 -5.82 26.77 3.18
N GLU A 342 -5.43 26.37 1.98
CA GLU A 342 -4.04 26.21 1.59
C GLU A 342 -3.76 26.95 0.28
N ARG A 343 -2.65 27.67 0.24
CA ARG A 343 -2.22 28.37 -0.98
C ARG A 343 -1.26 27.53 -1.78
N ILE A 344 -1.60 27.28 -3.03
CA ILE A 344 -0.69 26.64 -4.01
C ILE A 344 0.37 27.66 -4.44
N GLY A 345 1.61 27.44 -4.08
CA GLY A 345 2.72 28.31 -4.51
C GLY A 345 3.04 28.08 -5.98
N ARG A 346 3.48 26.89 -6.31
CA ARG A 346 3.79 26.43 -7.68
C ARG A 346 3.22 25.04 -7.91
N ILE A 347 2.91 24.74 -9.16
CA ILE A 347 2.56 23.39 -9.60
C ILE A 347 3.70 22.90 -10.50
N VAL A 348 4.17 21.69 -10.25
CA VAL A 348 5.24 21.08 -11.04
C VAL A 348 4.78 19.74 -11.60
N GLN A 349 5.14 19.51 -12.85
CA GLN A 349 5.09 18.19 -13.45
C GLN A 349 6.38 17.46 -13.15
N MET A 350 6.28 16.24 -12.65
CA MET A 350 7.43 15.45 -12.28
C MET A 350 7.86 14.52 -13.40
N HIS A 351 9.17 14.40 -13.58
CA HIS A 351 9.82 13.40 -14.42
C HIS A 351 10.89 12.74 -13.55
N SER A 352 10.48 11.76 -12.74
CA SER A 352 11.31 11.21 -11.66
C SER A 352 11.75 12.30 -10.68
N ASN A 353 13.05 12.64 -10.63
CA ASN A 353 13.61 13.71 -9.80
C ASN A 353 13.67 15.08 -10.50
N ALA A 354 13.43 15.16 -11.80
CA ALA A 354 13.38 16.42 -12.55
C ALA A 354 11.98 17.05 -12.46
N ARG A 355 11.95 18.38 -12.44
CA ARG A 355 10.72 19.16 -12.28
C ARG A 355 10.57 20.14 -13.44
N LYS A 356 9.34 20.28 -13.92
CA LYS A 356 8.94 21.29 -14.89
C LYS A 356 7.79 22.09 -14.28
N ASP A 357 7.98 23.39 -14.10
CA ASP A 357 6.90 24.27 -13.64
C ASP A 357 5.78 24.33 -14.69
N ILE A 358 4.54 24.25 -14.22
CA ILE A 358 3.33 24.37 -15.03
C ILE A 358 2.38 25.38 -14.36
N ASP A 359 1.70 26.19 -15.16
CA ASP A 359 0.77 27.20 -14.64
C ASP A 359 -0.58 26.60 -14.25
N THR A 360 -0.98 25.54 -14.92
CA THR A 360 -2.33 24.94 -14.79
C THR A 360 -2.24 23.44 -14.89
N ILE A 361 -3.01 22.74 -14.05
CA ILE A 361 -3.21 21.29 -14.09
C ILE A 361 -4.69 20.99 -14.21
N TYR A 362 -5.05 19.96 -14.95
CA TYR A 362 -6.40 19.64 -15.38
C TYR A 362 -6.91 18.32 -14.78
N ALA A 363 -8.23 18.09 -14.85
CA ALA A 363 -8.83 16.82 -14.47
C ALA A 363 -8.11 15.62 -15.14
N GLY A 364 -7.88 14.55 -14.38
CA GLY A 364 -7.16 13.36 -14.83
C GLY A 364 -5.64 13.46 -14.80
N ASP A 365 -5.07 14.63 -14.46
CA ASP A 365 -3.62 14.80 -14.36
C ASP A 365 -3.08 14.46 -12.96
N ILE A 366 -1.78 14.14 -12.96
CA ILE A 366 -0.97 13.96 -11.76
C ILE A 366 0.12 15.03 -11.76
N GLY A 367 0.24 15.75 -10.66
CA GLY A 367 1.25 16.78 -10.45
C GLY A 367 1.74 16.85 -9.02
N ALA A 368 2.65 17.78 -8.75
CA ALA A 368 3.07 18.08 -7.39
C ALA A 368 2.93 19.57 -7.11
N ALA A 369 2.45 19.90 -5.91
CA ALA A 369 2.32 21.26 -5.43
C ALA A 369 3.46 21.60 -4.47
N ILE A 370 3.96 22.83 -4.58
CA ILE A 370 4.92 23.42 -3.66
C ILE A 370 4.23 24.55 -2.91
N GLY A 371 4.41 24.60 -1.59
CA GLY A 371 3.89 25.66 -0.74
C GLY A 371 2.76 25.23 0.20
N LEU A 372 2.24 24.03 0.05
CA LEU A 372 1.27 23.45 0.98
C LEU A 372 1.94 23.16 2.33
N LYS A 373 1.38 23.71 3.42
CA LYS A 373 1.99 23.62 4.76
C LYS A 373 1.37 22.52 5.61
N ASN A 374 0.05 22.41 5.55
CA ASN A 374 -0.71 21.52 6.44
C ASN A 374 -1.12 20.19 5.77
N THR A 375 -1.15 20.16 4.44
CA THR A 375 -1.56 18.96 3.69
C THR A 375 -0.61 17.79 3.92
N THR A 376 -1.19 16.62 4.21
CA THR A 376 -0.48 15.35 4.38
C THR A 376 -1.01 14.30 3.39
N THR A 377 -0.37 13.15 3.33
CA THR A 377 -0.83 12.03 2.49
C THR A 377 -2.23 11.59 2.91
N GLY A 378 -3.12 11.44 1.93
CA GLY A 378 -4.53 11.09 2.14
C GLY A 378 -5.48 12.28 2.24
N ASP A 379 -4.98 13.52 2.31
CA ASP A 379 -5.84 14.69 2.40
C ASP A 379 -6.53 15.01 1.06
N THR A 380 -7.77 15.46 1.14
CA THR A 380 -8.53 15.95 -0.01
C THR A 380 -8.34 17.46 -0.15
N LEU A 381 -8.03 17.88 -1.37
CA LEU A 381 -7.97 19.29 -1.77
C LEU A 381 -9.13 19.58 -2.74
N CYS A 382 -9.96 20.55 -2.43
CA CYS A 382 -11.14 20.84 -3.23
C CYS A 382 -11.46 22.33 -3.32
N ASP A 383 -12.52 22.64 -4.05
CA ASP A 383 -13.15 23.96 -4.10
C ASP A 383 -13.89 24.22 -2.78
N GLU A 384 -13.71 25.42 -2.20
CA GLU A 384 -14.33 25.81 -0.94
C GLU A 384 -15.87 25.94 -1.06
N GLU A 385 -16.37 26.35 -2.24
CA GLU A 385 -17.82 26.48 -2.48
C GLU A 385 -18.51 25.13 -2.67
N HIS A 386 -17.75 24.08 -3.05
CA HIS A 386 -18.23 22.71 -3.29
C HIS A 386 -17.37 21.69 -2.51
N PRO A 387 -17.36 21.76 -1.18
CA PRO A 387 -16.47 20.93 -0.38
C PRO A 387 -16.84 19.45 -0.48
N VAL A 388 -15.84 18.62 -0.68
CA VAL A 388 -15.98 17.16 -0.72
C VAL A 388 -14.84 16.54 0.05
N LEU A 389 -15.11 15.46 0.77
CA LEU A 389 -14.13 14.58 1.36
C LEU A 389 -14.11 13.30 0.51
N LEU A 390 -13.04 13.08 -0.22
CA LEU A 390 -12.82 11.84 -0.96
C LEU A 390 -12.50 10.71 0.02
N GLU A 391 -12.63 9.44 -0.40
CA GLU A 391 -12.32 8.30 0.46
C GLU A 391 -10.94 8.46 1.11
N SER A 392 -10.90 8.31 2.43
CA SER A 392 -9.65 8.38 3.18
C SER A 392 -8.82 7.12 2.94
N MET A 393 -7.51 7.32 2.80
CA MET A 393 -6.56 6.22 2.74
C MET A 393 -6.44 5.58 4.14
N GLU A 394 -6.68 4.28 4.24
CA GLU A 394 -6.40 3.52 5.45
C GLU A 394 -4.97 2.98 5.38
N PHE A 395 -4.15 3.36 6.35
CA PHE A 395 -2.78 2.87 6.46
C PHE A 395 -2.69 1.83 7.58
N PRO A 396 -1.97 0.71 7.35
CA PRO A 396 -1.79 -0.29 8.39
C PRO A 396 -0.99 0.27 9.58
N GLU A 397 -1.33 -0.19 10.77
CA GLU A 397 -0.60 0.19 11.99
C GLU A 397 0.81 -0.43 12.00
N PRO A 398 1.84 0.33 12.41
CA PRO A 398 3.19 -0.18 12.55
C PRO A 398 3.26 -1.35 13.55
N VAL A 399 4.02 -2.39 13.20
CA VAL A 399 4.13 -3.60 14.03
C VAL A 399 5.49 -3.76 14.71
N ILE A 400 6.54 -3.12 14.18
CA ILE A 400 7.89 -3.16 14.74
C ILE A 400 8.28 -1.79 15.29
N GLN A 401 8.97 -1.79 16.42
CA GLN A 401 9.46 -0.59 17.08
C GLN A 401 10.95 -0.70 17.37
N LEU A 402 11.68 0.39 17.18
CA LEU A 402 13.09 0.57 17.55
C LEU A 402 13.24 1.81 18.43
N ALA A 403 14.07 1.71 19.44
CA ALA A 403 14.56 2.89 20.15
C ALA A 403 15.71 3.51 19.34
N ILE A 404 15.67 4.83 19.13
CA ILE A 404 16.70 5.57 18.39
C ILE A 404 17.20 6.73 19.23
N GLU A 405 18.53 6.85 19.35
CA GLU A 405 19.18 7.90 20.11
C GLU A 405 20.29 8.57 19.27
N PRO A 406 20.36 9.89 19.24
CA PRO A 406 21.44 10.57 18.53
C PRO A 406 22.75 10.36 19.28
N LYS A 407 23.84 10.19 18.56
CA LYS A 407 25.18 10.05 19.17
C LYS A 407 25.66 11.33 19.87
N THR A 408 25.09 12.46 19.56
CA THR A 408 25.48 13.76 20.16
C THR A 408 24.26 14.56 20.59
N LYS A 409 24.39 15.38 21.65
CA LYS A 409 23.32 16.27 22.11
C LYS A 409 22.87 17.27 21.01
N ALA A 410 23.79 17.75 20.19
CA ALA A 410 23.48 18.64 19.05
C ALA A 410 22.69 17.92 17.94
N GLY A 411 22.74 16.59 17.91
CA GLY A 411 21.96 15.77 16.99
C GLY A 411 20.49 15.61 17.38
N GLN A 412 20.13 15.86 18.64
CA GLN A 412 18.77 15.63 19.15
C GLN A 412 17.71 16.44 18.41
N GLU A 413 17.95 17.75 18.27
CA GLU A 413 17.03 18.65 17.56
C GLU A 413 16.94 18.31 16.08
N LYS A 414 18.10 18.05 15.44
CA LYS A 414 18.15 17.64 14.03
C LYS A 414 17.45 16.33 13.79
N MET A 415 17.59 15.36 14.70
CA MET A 415 16.92 14.07 14.63
C MET A 415 15.40 14.24 14.72
N GLY A 416 14.92 15.06 15.66
CA GLY A 416 13.47 15.32 15.78
C GLY A 416 12.88 15.93 14.52
N ILE A 417 13.56 16.93 13.92
CA ILE A 417 13.13 17.54 12.66
C ILE A 417 13.15 16.53 11.51
N ALA A 418 14.20 15.72 11.42
CA ALA A 418 14.33 14.71 10.36
C ALA A 418 13.26 13.61 10.47
N LEU A 419 13.04 13.10 11.67
CA LEU A 419 12.01 12.09 11.92
C LEU A 419 10.59 12.61 11.64
N ALA A 420 10.29 13.86 12.02
CA ALA A 420 9.02 14.51 11.71
C ALA A 420 8.79 14.60 10.17
N LYS A 421 9.82 14.96 9.41
CA LYS A 421 9.75 15.01 7.94
C LYS A 421 9.53 13.62 7.34
N LEU A 422 10.23 12.60 7.83
CA LEU A 422 10.06 11.22 7.37
C LEU A 422 8.66 10.69 7.68
N ALA A 423 8.10 11.04 8.85
CA ALA A 423 6.72 10.69 9.20
C ALA A 423 5.66 11.44 8.38
N GLU A 424 5.96 12.64 7.87
CA GLU A 424 5.09 13.33 6.91
C GLU A 424 5.11 12.67 5.53
N GLU A 425 6.25 12.09 5.13
CA GLU A 425 6.41 11.40 3.85
C GLU A 425 5.74 10.03 3.83
N ASP A 426 5.83 9.31 4.94
CA ASP A 426 5.40 7.92 5.08
C ASP A 426 4.40 7.78 6.24
N PRO A 427 3.10 7.66 5.94
CA PRO A 427 2.07 7.53 6.96
C PRO A 427 2.11 6.18 7.73
N THR A 428 2.85 5.19 7.23
CA THR A 428 3.08 3.91 7.92
C THR A 428 4.27 3.96 8.89
N PHE A 429 5.03 5.07 8.85
CA PHE A 429 6.11 5.36 9.79
C PHE A 429 5.63 6.30 10.88
N ARG A 430 5.83 5.93 12.12
CA ARG A 430 5.52 6.78 13.30
C ARG A 430 6.75 7.01 14.16
N THR A 431 6.78 8.17 14.78
CA THR A 431 7.79 8.52 15.79
C THR A 431 7.15 9.22 16.97
N TYR A 432 7.58 8.85 18.15
CA TYR A 432 7.12 9.45 19.41
C TYR A 432 8.17 9.30 20.50
N THR A 433 8.05 10.09 21.55
CA THR A 433 8.90 9.95 22.73
C THR A 433 8.15 9.11 23.78
N SER A 434 8.76 8.04 24.25
CA SER A 434 8.23 7.23 25.33
C SER A 434 8.19 8.06 26.60
N GLU A 435 7.03 8.20 27.22
CA GLU A 435 6.87 8.93 28.49
C GLU A 435 7.59 8.24 29.64
N GLU A 436 7.70 6.90 29.58
CA GLU A 436 8.33 6.10 30.61
C GLU A 436 9.86 6.13 30.58
N THR A 437 10.44 6.04 29.37
CA THR A 437 11.90 5.92 29.20
C THR A 437 12.55 7.21 28.71
N GLY A 438 11.78 8.17 28.22
CA GLY A 438 12.28 9.38 27.58
C GLY A 438 12.98 9.11 26.24
N GLN A 439 12.96 7.86 25.76
CA GLN A 439 13.57 7.47 24.49
C GLN A 439 12.70 7.87 23.31
N THR A 440 13.32 8.28 22.23
CA THR A 440 12.64 8.44 20.94
C THR A 440 12.43 7.06 20.35
N ILE A 441 11.17 6.72 20.06
CA ILE A 441 10.77 5.46 19.42
C ILE A 441 10.42 5.74 17.98
N ILE A 442 10.88 4.86 17.09
CA ILE A 442 10.47 4.77 15.70
C ILE A 442 9.70 3.47 15.50
N ALA A 443 8.58 3.56 14.80
CA ALA A 443 7.71 2.42 14.54
C ALA A 443 7.45 2.30 13.03
N GLY A 444 7.46 1.08 12.50
CA GLY A 444 7.32 0.81 11.08
C GLY A 444 6.77 -0.58 10.79
N MET A 445 6.55 -0.86 9.51
CA MET A 445 5.92 -2.09 9.01
C MET A 445 6.83 -3.32 9.04
N GLY A 446 8.15 -3.12 9.11
CA GLY A 446 9.10 -4.22 9.11
C GLY A 446 10.54 -3.76 9.36
N GLU A 447 11.43 -4.74 9.54
CA GLU A 447 12.84 -4.50 9.83
C GLU A 447 13.52 -3.71 8.71
N LEU A 448 13.31 -4.12 7.46
CA LEU A 448 13.84 -3.42 6.28
C LEU A 448 13.33 -1.98 6.18
N HIS A 449 12.07 -1.74 6.51
CA HIS A 449 11.49 -0.40 6.50
C HIS A 449 12.24 0.53 7.49
N LEU A 450 12.42 0.08 8.74
CA LEU A 450 13.12 0.86 9.75
C LEU A 450 14.62 1.02 9.43
N GLU A 451 15.26 0.02 8.83
CA GLU A 451 16.65 0.15 8.35
C GLU A 451 16.78 1.25 7.30
N ILE A 452 15.83 1.33 6.36
CA ILE A 452 15.80 2.38 5.34
C ILE A 452 15.63 3.76 5.97
N ILE A 453 14.73 3.91 6.94
CA ILE A 453 14.52 5.16 7.67
C ILE A 453 15.80 5.61 8.39
N VAL A 454 16.48 4.68 9.08
CA VAL A 454 17.74 4.98 9.78
C VAL A 454 18.87 5.37 8.80
N ASP A 455 18.95 4.69 7.68
CA ASP A 455 19.93 4.99 6.63
C ASP A 455 19.66 6.37 5.99
N ARG A 456 18.38 6.73 5.79
CA ARG A 456 17.97 8.05 5.33
C ARG A 456 18.33 9.16 6.34
N LEU A 457 18.16 8.92 7.63
CA LEU A 457 18.61 9.86 8.69
C LEU A 457 20.08 10.17 8.55
N LEU A 458 20.92 9.16 8.34
CA LEU A 458 22.35 9.31 8.18
C LEU A 458 22.71 10.02 6.86
N ARG A 459 22.19 9.56 5.72
CA ARG A 459 22.61 10.03 4.39
C ARG A 459 22.02 11.38 3.99
N GLU A 460 20.72 11.57 4.22
CA GLU A 460 19.99 12.78 3.80
C GLU A 460 20.11 13.89 4.83
N PHE A 461 19.92 13.56 6.10
CA PHE A 461 19.87 14.56 7.19
C PHE A 461 21.17 14.71 7.95
N LYS A 462 22.19 13.85 7.69
CA LYS A 462 23.48 13.86 8.38
C LYS A 462 23.34 13.71 9.90
N VAL A 463 22.42 12.87 10.34
CA VAL A 463 22.18 12.53 11.74
C VAL A 463 22.73 11.14 12.02
N GLU A 464 23.77 11.06 12.86
CA GLU A 464 24.23 9.79 13.37
C GLU A 464 23.45 9.40 14.62
N ALA A 465 22.87 8.21 14.61
CA ALA A 465 22.08 7.70 15.69
C ALA A 465 22.50 6.27 16.08
N ASN A 466 22.31 5.93 17.36
CA ASN A 466 22.34 4.56 17.84
C ASN A 466 20.93 3.99 17.77
N VAL A 467 20.82 2.76 17.33
CA VAL A 467 19.54 2.08 17.21
C VAL A 467 19.51 0.91 18.17
N GLY A 468 18.45 0.83 18.97
CA GLY A 468 18.22 -0.30 19.89
C GLY A 468 17.68 -1.53 19.15
N ALA A 469 17.62 -2.65 19.85
CA ALA A 469 16.98 -3.85 19.31
C ALA A 469 15.50 -3.58 18.95
N PRO A 470 14.98 -4.24 17.92
CA PRO A 470 13.58 -4.13 17.57
C PRO A 470 12.68 -4.48 18.76
N GLN A 471 11.66 -3.67 19.01
CA GLN A 471 10.67 -3.96 20.03
C GLN A 471 9.37 -4.42 19.40
N VAL A 472 8.76 -5.45 20.00
CA VAL A 472 7.48 -5.98 19.55
C VAL A 472 6.37 -5.13 20.19
N SER A 473 5.38 -4.71 19.39
CA SER A 473 4.20 -4.01 19.89
C SER A 473 3.25 -4.99 20.57
N TYR A 474 3.52 -5.29 21.83
CA TYR A 474 2.59 -6.04 22.66
C TYR A 474 1.36 -5.20 22.98
N LYS A 475 0.25 -5.87 23.27
CA LYS A 475 -0.99 -5.24 23.72
C LYS A 475 -1.48 -5.94 24.99
N GLU A 476 -2.42 -5.31 25.69
CA GLU A 476 -3.08 -5.91 26.85
C GLU A 476 -4.56 -6.08 26.55
N THR A 477 -5.19 -7.09 27.12
CA THR A 477 -6.65 -7.26 27.14
C THR A 477 -7.06 -8.01 28.39
N ILE A 478 -8.35 -8.24 28.55
CA ILE A 478 -8.93 -8.99 29.66
C ILE A 478 -9.60 -10.27 29.17
N THR A 479 -9.68 -11.26 30.05
CA THR A 479 -10.33 -12.54 29.75
C THR A 479 -11.60 -12.81 30.57
N ALA A 480 -11.87 -12.00 31.56
CA ALA A 480 -13.03 -12.14 32.42
C ALA A 480 -13.72 -10.78 32.68
N PRO A 481 -15.03 -10.77 32.93
CA PRO A 481 -15.71 -9.54 33.30
C PRO A 481 -15.34 -9.13 34.74
N ALA A 482 -15.37 -7.84 35.02
CA ALA A 482 -15.21 -7.28 36.34
C ALA A 482 -16.06 -6.05 36.57
N SER A 483 -16.51 -5.85 37.80
CA SER A 483 -17.24 -4.66 38.24
C SER A 483 -16.46 -3.91 39.28
N VAL A 484 -16.44 -2.59 39.18
CA VAL A 484 -15.73 -1.71 40.12
C VAL A 484 -16.62 -0.54 40.50
N ASP A 485 -16.63 -0.28 41.79
CA ASP A 485 -17.21 0.91 42.42
C ASP A 485 -16.04 1.76 42.95
N TYR A 486 -15.71 2.86 42.24
CA TYR A 486 -14.56 3.69 42.55
C TYR A 486 -14.94 5.12 42.86
N LYS A 487 -14.53 5.58 44.05
CA LYS A 487 -14.74 6.91 44.55
C LYS A 487 -13.42 7.67 44.64
N TYR A 488 -13.25 8.69 43.81
CA TYR A 488 -12.15 9.63 43.93
C TYR A 488 -12.59 10.81 44.78
N ALA A 489 -12.03 10.95 45.99
CA ALA A 489 -12.27 12.07 46.86
C ALA A 489 -10.93 12.57 47.41
N LYS A 490 -10.59 13.82 47.15
CA LYS A 490 -9.36 14.46 47.64
C LYS A 490 -9.69 15.86 48.17
N GLN A 491 -9.28 16.15 49.39
CA GLN A 491 -9.45 17.45 50.01
C GLN A 491 -8.06 18.00 50.37
N SER A 492 -7.67 19.10 49.73
CA SER A 492 -6.39 19.78 49.97
C SER A 492 -6.65 21.28 50.06
N GLY A 493 -6.94 21.76 51.30
CA GLY A 493 -6.97 23.16 51.68
C GLY A 493 -7.71 24.10 50.74
N GLY A 494 -9.05 24.01 50.60
CA GLY A 494 -9.86 24.80 49.69
C GLY A 494 -10.96 23.98 49.04
N LYS A 495 -11.21 24.18 47.74
CA LYS A 495 -12.20 23.41 46.97
C LYS A 495 -11.72 21.97 46.83
N GLY A 496 -12.55 20.99 47.26
CA GLY A 496 -12.27 19.56 47.13
C GLY A 496 -12.34 19.05 45.69
N GLN A 497 -12.00 17.77 45.50
CA GLN A 497 -12.20 17.05 44.24
C GLN A 497 -13.05 15.81 44.54
N TYR A 498 -14.10 15.59 43.77
CA TYR A 498 -14.99 14.46 43.96
C TYR A 498 -15.45 13.91 42.65
N GLY A 499 -15.25 12.62 42.43
CA GLY A 499 -15.78 11.86 41.30
C GLY A 499 -16.04 10.41 41.71
N HIS A 500 -17.24 9.92 41.50
CA HIS A 500 -17.62 8.56 41.86
C HIS A 500 -18.26 7.87 40.67
N VAL A 501 -17.71 6.75 40.23
CA VAL A 501 -18.13 5.98 39.07
C VAL A 501 -18.25 4.51 39.41
N LYS A 502 -19.28 3.85 38.86
CA LYS A 502 -19.44 2.41 38.89
C LYS A 502 -19.44 1.89 37.48
N ILE A 503 -18.48 1.04 37.16
CA ILE A 503 -18.26 0.49 35.83
C ILE A 503 -18.28 -1.02 35.83
N ASN A 504 -18.78 -1.59 34.74
CA ASN A 504 -18.58 -2.99 34.37
C ASN A 504 -17.62 -3.02 33.19
N VAL A 505 -16.65 -3.91 33.24
CA VAL A 505 -15.68 -4.13 32.16
C VAL A 505 -15.80 -5.57 31.69
N GLU A 506 -15.91 -5.77 30.40
CA GLU A 506 -16.06 -7.08 29.77
C GLU A 506 -15.08 -7.22 28.60
N PRO A 507 -14.60 -8.45 28.29
CA PRO A 507 -13.88 -8.69 27.05
C PRO A 507 -14.77 -8.36 25.86
N ASN A 508 -14.21 -7.69 24.84
CA ASN A 508 -14.84 -7.52 23.54
C ASN A 508 -14.33 -8.59 22.57
N GLU A 509 -15.00 -8.75 21.44
CA GLU A 509 -14.51 -9.64 20.37
C GLU A 509 -13.17 -9.14 19.84
N SER A 510 -12.28 -10.07 19.49
CA SER A 510 -10.97 -9.75 18.96
C SER A 510 -11.07 -8.84 17.72
N GLY A 511 -10.33 -7.72 17.73
CA GLY A 511 -10.32 -6.72 16.67
C GLY A 511 -11.49 -5.73 16.70
N LYS A 512 -12.44 -5.84 17.62
CA LYS A 512 -13.54 -4.87 17.77
C LYS A 512 -13.12 -3.58 18.51
N GLY A 513 -11.97 -3.61 19.18
CA GLY A 513 -11.45 -2.45 19.88
C GLY A 513 -12.25 -2.07 21.12
N TYR A 514 -12.25 -0.78 21.41
CA TYR A 514 -12.87 -0.21 22.60
C TYR A 514 -14.33 0.19 22.35
N GLU A 515 -15.22 -0.21 23.25
CA GLU A 515 -16.62 0.20 23.25
C GLU A 515 -17.01 0.78 24.61
N PHE A 516 -17.56 2.01 24.63
CA PHE A 516 -18.07 2.65 25.82
C PHE A 516 -19.59 2.74 25.78
N ILE A 517 -20.23 2.22 26.83
CA ILE A 517 -21.70 2.22 26.95
C ILE A 517 -22.09 3.01 28.19
N ASN A 518 -22.90 4.04 27.97
CA ASN A 518 -23.49 4.80 29.04
C ASN A 518 -24.88 4.26 29.41
N LYS A 519 -25.01 3.73 30.63
CA LYS A 519 -26.28 3.27 31.22
C LYS A 519 -26.68 4.05 32.49
N VAL A 520 -26.08 5.21 32.73
CA VAL A 520 -26.41 6.04 33.88
C VAL A 520 -27.86 6.53 33.75
N VAL A 521 -28.64 6.28 34.79
CA VAL A 521 -30.04 6.69 34.89
C VAL A 521 -30.27 7.68 36.04
N GLY A 522 -31.34 8.47 35.98
CA GLY A 522 -31.76 9.36 37.07
C GLY A 522 -30.84 10.54 37.36
N GLY A 523 -29.83 10.82 36.50
CA GLY A 523 -28.91 11.93 36.72
C GLY A 523 -27.87 11.67 37.83
N ALA A 524 -27.60 10.40 38.14
CA ALA A 524 -26.60 10.01 39.14
C ALA A 524 -25.21 10.59 38.85
N ILE A 525 -24.86 10.73 37.56
CA ILE A 525 -23.71 11.50 37.09
C ILE A 525 -24.27 12.55 36.09
N PRO A 526 -23.95 13.85 36.27
CA PRO A 526 -24.28 14.88 35.25
C PRO A 526 -23.76 14.53 33.87
N LYS A 527 -24.58 14.76 32.86
CA LYS A 527 -24.24 14.40 31.46
C LYS A 527 -22.93 14.99 30.99
N GLU A 528 -22.58 16.17 31.44
CA GLU A 528 -21.34 16.89 31.15
C GLU A 528 -20.06 16.18 31.61
N TYR A 529 -20.15 15.31 32.63
CA TYR A 529 -19.01 14.59 33.19
C TYR A 529 -18.82 13.19 32.56
N ILE A 530 -19.80 12.67 31.85
CA ILE A 530 -19.70 11.34 31.20
C ILE A 530 -18.59 11.28 30.16
N PRO A 531 -18.41 12.29 29.25
CA PRO A 531 -17.27 12.32 28.36
C PRO A 531 -15.90 12.35 29.07
N ALA A 532 -15.84 12.98 30.25
CA ALA A 532 -14.61 13.00 31.04
C ALA A 532 -14.27 11.62 31.60
N VAL A 533 -15.25 10.81 32.01
CA VAL A 533 -15.05 9.42 32.42
C VAL A 533 -14.51 8.60 31.24
N ASP A 534 -15.11 8.69 30.06
CA ASP A 534 -14.64 8.00 28.85
C ASP A 534 -13.20 8.40 28.49
N ALA A 535 -12.90 9.71 28.51
CA ALA A 535 -11.54 10.21 28.27
C ALA A 535 -10.53 9.71 29.31
N GLY A 536 -10.94 9.56 30.56
CA GLY A 536 -10.11 8.98 31.64
C GLY A 536 -9.80 7.50 31.41
N ILE A 537 -10.79 6.74 30.94
CA ILE A 537 -10.65 5.32 30.60
C ILE A 537 -9.71 5.16 29.39
N LYS A 538 -9.92 5.92 28.31
CA LYS A 538 -9.05 5.93 27.12
C LYS A 538 -7.59 6.23 27.48
N GLY A 539 -7.35 7.25 28.31
CA GLY A 539 -6.01 7.56 28.77
C GLY A 539 -5.37 6.46 29.64
N ALA A 540 -6.19 5.69 30.39
CA ALA A 540 -5.69 4.54 31.12
C ALA A 540 -5.38 3.35 30.20
N MET A 541 -6.14 3.18 29.12
CA MET A 541 -5.91 2.14 28.12
C MET A 541 -4.61 2.33 27.36
N GLU A 542 -4.21 3.56 27.07
CA GLU A 542 -2.95 3.86 26.38
C GLU A 542 -1.72 3.38 27.16
N ASN A 543 -1.77 3.45 28.49
CA ASN A 543 -0.66 3.13 29.38
C ASN A 543 -0.72 1.72 29.97
N GLY A 544 -1.76 0.95 29.67
CA GLY A 544 -1.93 -0.41 30.15
C GLY A 544 -1.99 -0.56 31.70
N VAL A 545 -1.99 -1.77 32.14
CA VAL A 545 -2.10 -2.10 33.61
C VAL A 545 -1.11 -3.18 34.04
N LEU A 546 -0.73 -4.10 33.13
CA LEU A 546 0.20 -5.21 33.45
C LEU A 546 1.65 -4.83 33.21
N ALA A 547 1.94 -4.34 32.02
CA ALA A 547 3.29 -4.08 31.53
C ALA A 547 3.43 -2.76 30.77
N GLY A 548 2.41 -1.91 30.84
CA GLY A 548 2.42 -0.60 30.16
C GLY A 548 2.11 -0.66 28.67
N PHE A 549 1.44 -1.71 28.21
CA PHE A 549 1.03 -1.82 26.80
C PHE A 549 -0.41 -1.35 26.59
N GLN A 550 -0.68 -0.83 25.42
CA GLN A 550 -2.03 -0.40 25.04
C GLN A 550 -3.06 -1.51 25.25
N VAL A 551 -4.15 -1.20 25.94
CA VAL A 551 -5.28 -2.11 26.13
C VAL A 551 -6.18 -2.09 24.90
N VAL A 552 -6.61 -3.25 24.43
CA VAL A 552 -7.50 -3.43 23.29
C VAL A 552 -8.64 -4.40 23.60
N ASP A 553 -9.68 -4.38 22.76
CA ASP A 553 -10.79 -5.33 22.79
C ASP A 553 -11.47 -5.41 24.15
N VAL A 554 -11.86 -4.25 24.66
CA VAL A 554 -12.53 -4.10 25.96
C VAL A 554 -13.81 -3.27 25.81
N LYS A 555 -14.87 -3.76 26.42
CA LYS A 555 -16.15 -3.08 26.52
C LYS A 555 -16.34 -2.58 27.94
N VAL A 556 -16.66 -1.30 28.08
CA VAL A 556 -16.87 -0.64 29.36
C VAL A 556 -18.27 -0.06 29.43
N GLU A 557 -18.99 -0.44 30.45
CA GLU A 557 -20.32 0.07 30.77
C GLU A 557 -20.26 0.93 32.03
N LEU A 558 -20.58 2.21 31.87
CA LEU A 558 -20.79 3.11 33.03
C LEU A 558 -22.29 3.06 33.39
N TYR A 559 -22.60 2.46 34.55
CA TYR A 559 -24.01 2.21 34.91
C TYR A 559 -24.51 3.03 36.09
N ASP A 560 -23.65 3.54 36.99
CA ASP A 560 -24.03 4.31 38.17
C ASP A 560 -22.85 5.17 38.67
N GLY A 561 -23.12 6.02 39.63
CA GLY A 561 -22.13 6.85 40.32
C GLY A 561 -22.78 7.90 41.22
N SER A 562 -22.02 8.88 41.64
CA SER A 562 -22.54 10.04 42.32
C SER A 562 -21.64 11.25 42.14
N TYR A 563 -22.19 12.44 42.33
CA TYR A 563 -21.45 13.69 42.25
C TYR A 563 -21.67 14.55 43.49
N HIS A 564 -20.83 15.55 43.65
CA HIS A 564 -20.95 16.56 44.70
C HIS A 564 -21.06 17.94 44.08
N GLU A 565 -22.07 18.71 44.45
CA GLU A 565 -22.41 19.99 43.79
C GLU A 565 -21.25 20.99 43.73
N VAL A 566 -20.34 20.98 44.72
CA VAL A 566 -19.23 21.93 44.84
C VAL A 566 -17.89 21.34 44.40
N ASP A 567 -17.63 20.06 44.68
CA ASP A 567 -16.31 19.45 44.55
C ASP A 567 -16.17 18.58 43.28
N SER A 568 -17.26 18.35 42.55
CA SER A 568 -17.20 17.62 41.28
C SER A 568 -16.70 18.51 40.16
N SER A 569 -15.90 17.92 39.29
CA SER A 569 -15.35 18.56 38.07
C SER A 569 -15.05 17.51 37.02
N GLU A 570 -14.91 17.93 35.77
CA GLU A 570 -14.46 17.06 34.66
C GLU A 570 -13.16 16.34 34.99
N MET A 571 -12.19 17.04 35.57
CA MET A 571 -10.91 16.47 35.98
C MET A 571 -11.09 15.36 37.06
N ALA A 572 -11.96 15.56 38.04
CA ALA A 572 -12.23 14.57 39.10
C ALA A 572 -12.86 13.30 38.51
N PHE A 573 -13.81 13.44 37.57
CA PHE A 573 -14.41 12.31 36.87
C PHE A 573 -13.46 11.64 35.87
N LYS A 574 -12.59 12.38 35.21
CA LYS A 574 -11.53 11.83 34.37
C LYS A 574 -10.58 10.94 35.18
N ILE A 575 -10.15 11.42 36.37
CA ILE A 575 -9.32 10.64 37.28
C ILE A 575 -10.07 9.42 37.80
N ALA A 576 -11.34 9.60 38.23
CA ALA A 576 -12.17 8.50 38.73
C ALA A 576 -12.35 7.40 37.68
N GLY A 577 -12.64 7.77 36.40
CA GLY A 577 -12.73 6.84 35.29
C GLY A 577 -11.44 6.09 35.03
N SER A 578 -10.32 6.79 35.00
CA SER A 578 -8.99 6.20 34.80
C SER A 578 -8.65 5.18 35.90
N MET A 579 -8.87 5.55 37.17
CA MET A 579 -8.55 4.69 38.30
C MET A 579 -9.50 3.50 38.42
N ALA A 580 -10.81 3.72 38.17
CA ALA A 580 -11.80 2.65 38.13
C ALA A 580 -11.46 1.60 37.08
N PHE A 581 -11.08 2.06 35.89
CA PHE A 581 -10.66 1.17 34.80
C PHE A 581 -9.40 0.36 35.13
N LYS A 582 -8.39 0.99 35.69
CA LYS A 582 -7.17 0.30 36.15
C LYS A 582 -7.45 -0.77 37.21
N GLU A 583 -8.37 -0.49 38.13
CA GLU A 583 -8.78 -1.46 39.15
C GLU A 583 -9.59 -2.61 38.52
N ALA A 584 -10.51 -2.29 37.60
CA ALA A 584 -11.31 -3.28 36.88
C ALA A 584 -10.43 -4.24 36.06
N MET A 585 -9.47 -3.70 35.33
CA MET A 585 -8.50 -4.49 34.58
C MET A 585 -7.77 -5.51 35.46
N ARG A 586 -7.27 -5.10 36.65
CA ARG A 586 -6.58 -6.01 37.56
C ARG A 586 -7.46 -7.16 38.05
N LYS A 587 -8.77 -6.92 38.17
CA LYS A 587 -9.75 -7.93 38.61
C LYS A 587 -10.23 -8.82 37.44
N ALA A 588 -10.12 -8.34 36.19
CA ALA A 588 -10.65 -8.96 35.00
C ALA A 588 -9.72 -9.99 34.34
N SER A 589 -8.74 -10.51 35.07
CA SER A 589 -7.73 -11.46 34.56
C SER A 589 -7.04 -10.93 33.27
N PRO A 590 -6.26 -9.86 33.40
CA PRO A 590 -5.58 -9.26 32.28
C PRO A 590 -4.48 -10.16 31.71
N ILE A 591 -4.30 -10.12 30.39
CA ILE A 591 -3.29 -10.88 29.66
C ILE A 591 -2.54 -9.97 28.69
N ILE A 592 -1.33 -10.39 28.33
CA ILE A 592 -0.53 -9.76 27.27
C ILE A 592 -0.82 -10.48 25.95
N LEU A 593 -0.99 -9.71 24.88
CA LEU A 593 -1.13 -10.16 23.52
C LEU A 593 0.13 -9.86 22.72
N GLU A 594 0.52 -10.78 21.85
CA GLU A 594 1.61 -10.60 20.88
C GLU A 594 1.09 -10.62 19.46
N PRO A 595 1.69 -9.82 18.54
CA PRO A 595 1.33 -9.83 17.14
C PRO A 595 1.78 -11.12 16.47
N ILE A 596 0.87 -11.74 15.73
CA ILE A 596 1.09 -12.92 14.91
C ILE A 596 1.18 -12.49 13.46
N MET A 597 2.18 -13.01 12.79
CA MET A 597 2.41 -12.80 11.37
C MET A 597 1.97 -14.03 10.59
N LYS A 598 1.25 -13.82 9.53
CA LYS A 598 1.05 -14.84 8.50
C LYS A 598 2.28 -14.86 7.61
N VAL A 599 3.02 -15.94 7.68
CA VAL A 599 4.29 -16.13 7.00
C VAL A 599 4.09 -17.13 5.88
N CYS A 600 4.50 -16.75 4.68
CA CYS A 600 4.52 -17.63 3.52
C CYS A 600 5.98 -17.82 3.11
N VAL A 601 6.47 -19.05 3.15
CA VAL A 601 7.84 -19.40 2.77
C VAL A 601 7.82 -20.25 1.51
N ILE A 602 8.61 -19.86 0.52
CA ILE A 602 8.81 -20.61 -0.71
C ILE A 602 10.26 -21.07 -0.77
N ALA A 603 10.48 -22.35 -0.88
CA ALA A 603 11.79 -22.94 -0.98
C ALA A 603 11.76 -24.18 -1.90
N PRO A 604 12.89 -24.60 -2.49
CA PRO A 604 12.96 -25.87 -3.19
C PRO A 604 12.54 -27.04 -2.30
N ASP A 605 11.97 -28.09 -2.91
CA ASP A 605 11.42 -29.26 -2.21
C ASP A 605 12.41 -29.90 -1.21
N ASP A 606 13.69 -29.92 -1.55
CA ASP A 606 14.76 -30.46 -0.71
C ASP A 606 14.86 -29.78 0.68
N TYR A 607 14.36 -28.56 0.81
CA TYR A 607 14.41 -27.77 2.04
C TYR A 607 13.09 -27.77 2.84
N LEU A 608 12.05 -28.45 2.39
CA LEU A 608 10.72 -28.47 3.04
C LEU A 608 10.83 -28.80 4.52
N GLY A 609 11.50 -29.91 4.85
CA GLY A 609 11.69 -30.33 6.25
C GLY A 609 12.45 -29.31 7.09
N THR A 610 13.44 -28.65 6.51
CA THR A 610 14.23 -27.61 7.16
C THR A 610 13.40 -26.37 7.46
N VAL A 611 12.58 -25.93 6.51
CA VAL A 611 11.68 -24.78 6.64
C VAL A 611 10.62 -25.03 7.71
N ILE A 612 9.94 -26.17 7.65
CA ILE A 612 8.91 -26.56 8.64
C ILE A 612 9.53 -26.68 10.04
N GLY A 613 10.69 -27.31 10.16
CA GLY A 613 11.41 -27.46 11.42
C GLY A 613 11.80 -26.10 12.02
N ASP A 614 12.26 -25.15 11.19
CA ASP A 614 12.60 -23.81 11.63
C ASP A 614 11.38 -23.00 12.08
N LEU A 615 10.32 -23.00 11.29
CA LEU A 615 9.07 -22.31 11.65
C LEU A 615 8.48 -22.87 12.96
N ASN A 616 8.48 -24.19 13.16
CA ASN A 616 8.04 -24.81 14.41
C ASN A 616 8.92 -24.40 15.60
N SER A 617 10.25 -24.30 15.42
CA SER A 617 11.16 -23.83 16.48
C SER A 617 10.91 -22.39 16.90
N ARG A 618 10.29 -21.59 16.00
CA ARG A 618 9.86 -20.21 16.21
C ARG A 618 8.42 -20.09 16.71
N ARG A 619 7.89 -21.11 17.34
CA ARG A 619 6.50 -21.19 17.82
C ARG A 619 5.47 -21.03 16.70
N GLY A 620 5.88 -21.32 15.46
CA GLY A 620 5.00 -21.23 14.29
C GLY A 620 3.96 -22.34 14.28
N GLN A 621 2.75 -22.00 13.89
CA GLN A 621 1.67 -22.94 13.58
C GLN A 621 1.60 -23.08 12.07
N ILE A 622 1.94 -24.24 11.54
CA ILE A 622 1.83 -24.53 10.09
C ILE A 622 0.35 -24.60 9.73
N LEU A 623 -0.07 -23.80 8.76
CA LEU A 623 -1.43 -23.79 8.23
C LEU A 623 -1.59 -24.77 7.07
N GLY A 624 -0.58 -24.88 6.23
CA GLY A 624 -0.60 -25.74 5.06
C GLY A 624 0.71 -25.74 4.29
N GLN A 625 0.74 -26.59 3.29
CA GLN A 625 1.81 -26.64 2.30
C GLN A 625 1.21 -26.85 0.92
N GLU A 626 1.77 -26.19 -0.06
CA GLU A 626 1.35 -26.27 -1.46
C GLU A 626 2.55 -26.58 -2.34
N GLN A 627 2.39 -27.62 -3.18
CA GLN A 627 3.42 -27.97 -4.15
C GLN A 627 3.38 -27.00 -5.32
N ARG A 628 4.54 -26.46 -5.67
CA ARG A 628 4.75 -25.61 -6.84
C ARG A 628 5.74 -26.26 -7.80
N THR A 629 5.83 -25.79 -9.03
CA THR A 629 6.81 -26.32 -9.99
C THR A 629 8.23 -26.06 -9.51
N GLY A 630 8.91 -27.12 -9.00
CA GLY A 630 10.29 -27.06 -8.48
C GLY A 630 10.47 -26.35 -7.14
N ALA A 631 9.37 -26.12 -6.40
CA ALA A 631 9.39 -25.50 -5.08
C ALA A 631 8.19 -25.93 -4.26
N VAL A 632 8.25 -25.73 -2.95
CA VAL A 632 7.13 -25.89 -2.05
C VAL A 632 6.86 -24.56 -1.33
N GLN A 633 5.59 -24.22 -1.20
CA GLN A 633 5.12 -23.13 -0.35
C GLN A 633 4.70 -23.70 0.99
N VAL A 634 5.11 -23.04 2.06
CA VAL A 634 4.69 -23.34 3.44
C VAL A 634 4.06 -22.07 4.03
N ASP A 635 2.81 -22.17 4.43
CA ASP A 635 2.09 -21.10 5.12
C ASP A 635 2.04 -21.40 6.62
N ALA A 636 2.35 -20.39 7.43
CA ALA A 636 2.37 -20.54 8.88
C ALA A 636 1.96 -19.23 9.58
N LEU A 637 1.44 -19.37 10.79
CA LEU A 637 1.27 -18.26 11.73
C LEU A 637 2.42 -18.28 12.73
N VAL A 638 3.19 -17.19 12.78
CA VAL A 638 4.39 -17.11 13.62
C VAL A 638 4.39 -15.80 14.41
N PRO A 639 4.71 -15.84 15.74
CA PRO A 639 4.86 -14.59 16.49
C PRO A 639 5.94 -13.70 15.91
N LEU A 640 5.67 -12.40 15.81
CA LEU A 640 6.63 -11.42 15.26
C LEU A 640 7.96 -11.45 16.01
N SER A 641 7.92 -11.63 17.34
CA SER A 641 9.12 -11.73 18.19
C SER A 641 10.11 -12.82 17.76
N GLU A 642 9.61 -13.88 17.10
CA GLU A 642 10.43 -15.01 16.63
C GLU A 642 10.88 -14.84 15.17
N MET A 643 10.41 -13.81 14.50
CA MET A 643 10.73 -13.56 13.08
C MET A 643 11.95 -12.65 12.87
N PHE A 644 12.46 -12.02 13.92
CA PHE A 644 13.68 -11.20 13.79
C PHE A 644 14.87 -12.03 13.33
N GLY A 645 15.56 -11.52 12.30
CA GLY A 645 16.69 -12.22 11.68
C GLY A 645 16.32 -13.42 10.80
N TYR A 646 15.03 -13.74 10.63
CA TYR A 646 14.57 -14.90 9.86
C TYR A 646 15.07 -14.88 8.40
N SER A 647 15.15 -13.73 7.77
CA SER A 647 15.67 -13.58 6.40
C SER A 647 17.09 -14.20 6.26
N ASN A 648 17.96 -13.91 7.22
CA ASN A 648 19.34 -14.43 7.22
C ASN A 648 19.38 -15.93 7.51
N ASP A 649 18.56 -16.39 8.46
CA ASP A 649 18.46 -17.80 8.82
C ASP A 649 17.91 -18.63 7.66
N LEU A 650 16.85 -18.15 7.00
CA LEU A 650 16.27 -18.81 5.83
C LEU A 650 17.28 -18.92 4.69
N ARG A 651 17.96 -17.82 4.36
CA ARG A 651 19.01 -17.79 3.32
C ARG A 651 20.13 -18.77 3.63
N SER A 652 20.61 -18.79 4.86
CA SER A 652 21.66 -19.72 5.31
C SER A 652 21.21 -21.16 5.18
N LYS A 653 19.99 -21.49 5.61
CA LYS A 653 19.44 -22.85 5.61
C LYS A 653 19.03 -23.36 4.23
N THR A 654 18.72 -22.47 3.29
CA THR A 654 18.28 -22.79 1.93
C THR A 654 19.31 -22.45 0.85
N GLN A 655 20.54 -22.14 1.24
CA GLN A 655 21.61 -21.72 0.33
C GLN A 655 21.20 -20.53 -0.57
N GLY A 656 20.47 -19.57 0.01
CA GLY A 656 20.00 -18.38 -0.69
C GLY A 656 18.78 -18.59 -1.58
N ARG A 657 18.23 -19.80 -1.67
CA ARG A 657 17.11 -20.14 -2.57
C ARG A 657 15.73 -20.02 -1.93
N GLY A 658 15.65 -19.86 -0.60
CA GLY A 658 14.39 -19.63 0.13
C GLY A 658 14.00 -18.16 0.09
N GLN A 659 12.73 -17.91 -0.10
CA GLN A 659 12.11 -16.59 0.00
C GLN A 659 10.96 -16.66 0.98
N TYR A 660 10.65 -15.55 1.65
CA TYR A 660 9.48 -15.47 2.49
C TYR A 660 8.82 -14.10 2.38
N THR A 661 7.54 -14.09 2.65
CA THR A 661 6.76 -12.89 2.91
C THR A 661 6.05 -13.04 4.24
N MET A 662 5.81 -11.94 4.92
CA MET A 662 4.99 -11.94 6.13
C MET A 662 4.10 -10.72 6.14
N GLU A 663 2.89 -10.94 6.66
CA GLU A 663 1.88 -9.89 6.85
C GLU A 663 1.28 -10.00 8.25
N PRO A 664 0.87 -8.89 8.88
CA PRO A 664 0.14 -8.94 10.14
C PRO A 664 -1.16 -9.75 9.97
N ASP A 665 -1.41 -10.66 10.90
CA ASP A 665 -2.64 -11.47 10.91
C ASP A 665 -3.55 -11.10 12.08
N SER A 666 -3.07 -11.32 13.29
CA SER A 666 -3.87 -11.20 14.51
C SER A 666 -3.00 -10.96 15.74
N TYR A 667 -3.65 -10.75 16.86
CA TYR A 667 -3.02 -10.73 18.18
C TYR A 667 -3.50 -11.92 19.00
N ILE A 668 -2.58 -12.68 19.57
CA ILE A 668 -2.91 -13.83 20.44
C ILE A 668 -2.25 -13.69 21.80
N GLN A 669 -2.79 -14.44 22.77
CA GLN A 669 -2.25 -14.47 24.12
C GLN A 669 -0.82 -15.01 24.14
N VAL A 670 0.07 -14.27 24.79
CA VAL A 670 1.46 -14.71 25.02
C VAL A 670 1.48 -15.88 26.02
N PRO A 671 2.28 -16.94 25.78
CA PRO A 671 2.48 -18.01 26.74
C PRO A 671 2.94 -17.47 28.10
N LYS A 672 2.45 -18.06 29.19
CA LYS A 672 2.70 -17.59 30.55
C LYS A 672 4.17 -17.36 30.88
N SER A 673 5.06 -18.29 30.47
CA SER A 673 6.50 -18.18 30.72
C SER A 673 7.16 -16.99 30.01
N ILE A 674 6.63 -16.59 28.86
CA ILE A 674 7.11 -15.44 28.09
C ILE A 674 6.50 -14.16 28.65
N SER A 675 5.20 -14.16 28.99
CA SER A 675 4.53 -13.05 29.66
C SER A 675 5.24 -12.63 30.95
N GLU A 676 5.65 -13.60 31.77
CA GLU A 676 6.42 -13.34 33.01
C GLU A 676 7.79 -12.67 32.69
N LYS A 677 8.47 -13.08 31.64
CA LYS A 677 9.74 -12.45 31.22
C LYS A 677 9.53 -11.02 30.72
N ILE A 678 8.45 -10.78 29.94
CA ILE A 678 8.11 -9.44 29.44
C ILE A 678 7.81 -8.51 30.61
N MET A 679 6.98 -8.96 31.59
CA MET A 679 6.68 -8.17 32.80
C MET A 679 7.93 -7.91 33.65
N ALA A 680 8.82 -8.89 33.77
CA ALA A 680 10.04 -8.74 34.56
C ALA A 680 11.06 -7.78 33.91
N SER A 681 11.12 -7.71 32.59
CA SER A 681 11.99 -6.75 31.88
C SER A 681 11.51 -5.31 32.07
N ARG A 682 10.19 -5.09 32.04
CA ARG A 682 9.57 -3.77 32.23
C ARG A 682 9.64 -3.24 33.68
N ASN A 683 9.69 -4.13 34.66
CA ASN A 683 9.82 -3.73 36.08
C ASN A 683 11.27 -3.43 36.50
N LYS A 684 12.25 -3.57 35.60
CA LYS A 684 13.67 -3.29 35.89
C LYS A 684 14.14 -1.96 35.31
N ASP A 685 13.39 -1.39 34.40
CA ASP A 685 13.57 -0.05 33.83
C ASP A 685 12.66 0.96 34.59
#